data_ca0e6351c0b4eb83cd051cb50ed60575
#
_entry.id   ca0e6351c0b4eb83cd051cb50ed60575
#
_cell.length_a   1.000
_cell.length_b   1.000
_cell.length_c   1.000
_cell.angle_alpha   90.00
_cell.angle_beta   90.00
_cell.angle_gamma   90.00
#
_symmetry.space_group_name_H-M   'P 1'
#
loop_
_entity.id
_entity.type
_entity.pdbx_description
1 polymer ?
#
loop_
_entity_poly.entity_id
_entity_poly.type
_entity_poly.pdbx_seq_one_letter_code
_entity_poly.pdbx_strand_id
1 'polypeptide(L)'
;MASSVRRRAFLHAAGGTALALGLSGTAAATPSFAASADEPAAGSEEFAALRAKWRDLVLGTGFSPTAEPFKTLLANLGTTAQKHLSTMAPASGSLWPDAVWADPDPNTDAASYAFSAKMNDSYSRLSVMAQAWAQPGTGLTGDAEVLDAVLTGLDHVNSEVFNTATQQYGNWWNFQIGAPQALMDTCVLVHDHLTAEQITKFCAAVDHFVPDSVFDNYSGTSTGANRVDLCRSVILRGIVGEDRAKVELAAGSLAPVFPYVTAGDGFYADGSFIQHRNVPYIGGYGAVLHDGVGRLLALLRGSAWELNDPNTQLFLDTVDKAIAPFIYNGLIMDNVSSRGISRFGTSEHTRAIGLLGTLVLIGQGAAPEENARWRAMVKGWMQRDYYAPPLKSPGLSLNRAAQLQDVLDDTTVKPAPEPVEHRLFHNMDRATHRRRDWAASVSMASRRIAHYEFGNGEHARGYHTGAGWLSWWGSGFGLEQYSDAFWPTVDPYRLPGITASRKPLADGQGGNWGQPCPDVDWVGGTTDGEFGATGQHLKGLESTMNAKKSWFWLDDSVVCLGAGITSTDGYAVETTVDNRALGAAGAPELTVDGRSQPGQQGWSRTFEDAEWAHVEGHAGYVFPCGARLSAVREERTGAWKDINTGGPADPITRRYLTLYTDHGTDPTDATYAYVLLPGASARTTAQRAGDRGWLRILANSGDQQGVHVAELGLTAVNFWAAGTVDKVTASAPASVLIREHRDGTATVVVSDPARRAVSLQVTWHKRVSQVLSRPAAVTAATTGASLKLTFGDLTGAFGAPQKIKVKLG
;
A
#
# COMPACT_ATOMS: atom_id res chain seq x y z
N MET A 1 -1.45 -15.05 -44.42
CA MET A 1 -2.48 -16.09 -44.29
C MET A 1 -3.17 -15.84 -42.96
N ALA A 2 -4.39 -15.37 -43.02
CA ALA A 2 -5.20 -15.02 -41.88
C ALA A 2 -5.86 -16.27 -41.27
N SER A 3 -5.83 -16.42 -39.96
CA SER A 3 -6.73 -17.33 -39.25
C SER A 3 -7.41 -16.58 -38.09
N SER A 4 -8.69 -16.35 -38.30
CA SER A 4 -9.65 -15.82 -37.37
C SER A 4 -9.95 -16.82 -36.26
N VAL A 5 -9.84 -16.42 -34.99
CA VAL A 5 -10.38 -17.19 -33.87
C VAL A 5 -11.66 -16.51 -33.39
N ARG A 6 -12.77 -17.21 -33.58
CA ARG A 6 -14.11 -16.78 -33.10
C ARG A 6 -14.24 -16.91 -31.59
N ARG A 7 -14.69 -15.84 -30.96
CA ARG A 7 -15.18 -15.82 -29.55
C ARG A 7 -16.50 -16.57 -29.47
N ARG A 8 -16.60 -17.58 -28.60
CA ARG A 8 -17.88 -18.20 -28.19
C ARG A 8 -18.33 -17.55 -26.88
N ALA A 9 -19.49 -16.91 -26.95
CA ALA A 9 -20.25 -16.51 -25.76
C ALA A 9 -20.90 -17.74 -25.13
N PHE A 10 -20.79 -17.92 -23.81
CA PHE A 10 -21.59 -18.87 -23.04
C PHE A 10 -22.67 -18.11 -22.27
N LEU A 11 -23.91 -18.26 -22.77
CA LEU A 11 -25.12 -17.99 -22.03
C LEU A 11 -25.47 -19.25 -21.23
N HIS A 12 -25.57 -19.14 -19.90
CA HIS A 12 -26.25 -20.14 -19.09
C HIS A 12 -27.55 -19.53 -18.56
N ALA A 13 -28.66 -20.01 -19.10
CA ALA A 13 -30.00 -19.85 -18.56
C ALA A 13 -30.19 -20.91 -17.46
N ALA A 14 -30.52 -20.50 -16.25
CA ALA A 14 -31.04 -21.39 -15.22
C ALA A 14 -32.52 -21.08 -15.02
N GLY A 15 -33.36 -21.99 -15.46
CA GLY A 15 -34.80 -21.99 -15.17
C GLY A 15 -35.06 -22.44 -13.75
N GLY A 16 -35.79 -21.65 -12.99
CA GLY A 16 -36.32 -22.00 -11.67
C GLY A 16 -37.82 -22.24 -11.75
N THR A 17 -38.22 -23.42 -11.34
CA THR A 17 -39.61 -23.89 -11.22
C THR A 17 -40.33 -23.20 -10.07
N ALA A 18 -41.44 -22.57 -10.34
CA ALA A 18 -42.38 -22.04 -9.36
C ALA A 18 -43.21 -23.17 -8.77
N LEU A 19 -43.24 -23.27 -7.44
CA LEU A 19 -44.27 -24.00 -6.71
C LEU A 19 -45.25 -22.96 -6.11
N ALA A 20 -46.49 -22.96 -6.60
CA ALA A 20 -47.59 -22.21 -6.02
C ALA A 20 -48.19 -23.00 -4.85
N LEU A 21 -48.20 -22.41 -3.68
CA LEU A 21 -49.12 -22.79 -2.57
C LEU A 21 -49.96 -21.58 -2.19
N GLY A 22 -51.22 -21.65 -2.51
CA GLY A 22 -52.21 -20.67 -2.11
C GLY A 22 -52.54 -20.75 -0.62
N LEU A 23 -52.63 -19.62 0.02
CA LEU A 23 -53.41 -19.43 1.25
C LEU A 23 -54.09 -18.05 1.20
N SER A 24 -55.38 -18.15 1.43
CA SER A 24 -56.38 -17.11 1.42
C SER A 24 -56.20 -15.98 2.43
N GLY A 25 -56.42 -14.83 1.98
CA GLY A 25 -56.92 -13.57 2.51
C GLY A 25 -56.95 -13.21 3.97
N THR A 26 -56.37 -12.07 4.25
CA THR A 26 -57.01 -10.97 4.99
C THR A 26 -56.41 -9.67 4.48
N ALA A 27 -57.32 -8.80 4.02
CA ALA A 27 -56.92 -7.43 3.62
C ALA A 27 -56.51 -6.65 4.87
N ALA A 28 -55.23 -6.37 4.98
CA ALA A 28 -54.69 -5.36 5.88
C ALA A 28 -54.59 -4.05 5.10
N ALA A 29 -55.33 -3.06 5.55
CA ALA A 29 -55.26 -1.70 5.04
C ALA A 29 -53.86 -1.17 5.04
N THR A 30 -53.34 -0.77 3.88
CA THR A 30 -52.18 0.07 3.76
C THR A 30 -52.46 1.37 4.51
N PRO A 31 -51.60 1.77 5.48
CA PRO A 31 -51.68 3.13 5.98
C PRO A 31 -51.22 4.05 4.83
N SER A 32 -52.17 4.80 4.32
CA SER A 32 -51.94 6.02 3.56
C SER A 32 -51.15 6.94 4.48
N PHE A 33 -49.86 7.06 4.27
CA PHE A 33 -49.12 8.18 4.80
C PHE A 33 -49.65 9.42 4.08
N ALA A 34 -50.53 10.12 4.74
CA ALA A 34 -50.80 11.52 4.43
C ALA A 34 -49.45 12.21 4.45
N ALA A 35 -49.05 12.79 3.33
CA ALA A 35 -47.97 13.73 3.28
C ALA A 35 -48.27 14.79 4.35
N SER A 36 -47.54 14.78 5.48
CA SER A 36 -47.53 15.90 6.39
C SER A 36 -46.87 17.05 5.63
N ALA A 37 -47.68 18.03 5.26
CA ALA A 37 -47.17 19.34 4.94
C ALA A 37 -46.34 19.81 6.14
N ASP A 38 -45.14 20.42 5.87
CA ASP A 38 -44.21 21.02 6.81
C ASP A 38 -43.21 20.09 7.51
N GLU A 39 -42.45 19.28 6.76
CA GLU A 39 -41.00 19.25 7.04
C GLU A 39 -40.39 20.44 6.28
N PRO A 40 -39.62 21.35 6.97
CA PRO A 40 -38.82 22.31 6.25
C PRO A 40 -37.88 21.49 5.35
N ALA A 41 -37.98 21.66 4.02
CA ALA A 41 -36.94 21.22 3.11
C ALA A 41 -35.62 21.64 3.76
N ALA A 42 -34.60 20.76 3.82
CA ALA A 42 -33.25 21.15 4.22
C ALA A 42 -32.94 22.37 3.34
N GLY A 43 -32.99 23.55 3.96
CA GLY A 43 -33.07 24.77 3.20
C GLY A 43 -31.74 25.01 2.48
N SER A 44 -31.74 25.87 1.49
CA SER A 44 -30.58 26.37 0.79
C SER A 44 -29.42 26.72 1.75
N GLU A 45 -29.73 27.13 3.00
CA GLU A 45 -28.75 27.38 4.07
C GLU A 45 -27.91 26.16 4.48
N GLU A 46 -28.51 24.94 4.52
CA GLU A 46 -27.75 23.74 4.87
C GLU A 46 -26.76 23.35 3.76
N PHE A 47 -27.19 23.44 2.50
CA PHE A 47 -26.31 23.22 1.36
C PHE A 47 -25.19 24.29 1.29
N ALA A 48 -25.52 25.56 1.59
CA ALA A 48 -24.53 26.63 1.68
C ALA A 48 -23.49 26.34 2.77
N ALA A 49 -23.91 25.84 3.92
CA ALA A 49 -23.02 25.43 5.01
C ALA A 49 -22.10 24.26 4.60
N LEU A 50 -22.62 23.26 3.85
CA LEU A 50 -21.82 22.17 3.33
C LEU A 50 -20.82 22.64 2.26
N ARG A 51 -21.22 23.56 1.36
CA ARG A 51 -20.30 24.19 0.42
C ARG A 51 -19.17 24.93 1.13
N ALA A 52 -19.48 25.68 2.19
CA ALA A 52 -18.47 26.36 3.00
C ALA A 52 -17.49 25.38 3.66
N LYS A 53 -17.99 24.30 4.29
CA LYS A 53 -17.12 23.23 4.85
C LYS A 53 -16.23 22.58 3.79
N TRP A 54 -16.79 22.28 2.60
CA TRP A 54 -15.99 21.67 1.53
C TRP A 54 -14.92 22.63 1.01
N ARG A 55 -15.27 23.91 0.84
CA ARG A 55 -14.30 24.97 0.51
C ARG A 55 -13.14 25.00 1.51
N ASP A 56 -13.41 24.95 2.80
CA ASP A 56 -12.39 24.90 3.84
C ASP A 56 -11.52 23.64 3.77
N LEU A 57 -12.12 22.50 3.47
CA LEU A 57 -11.41 21.22 3.26
C LEU A 57 -10.51 21.22 2.00
N VAL A 58 -10.85 22.00 0.98
CA VAL A 58 -10.06 22.11 -0.25
C VAL A 58 -8.94 23.15 -0.07
N LEU A 59 -9.28 24.34 0.42
CA LEU A 59 -8.35 25.46 0.52
C LEU A 59 -7.41 25.36 1.73
N GLY A 60 -7.88 24.79 2.83
CA GLY A 60 -7.22 24.86 4.13
C GLY A 60 -7.49 26.17 4.85
N THR A 61 -7.48 26.12 6.16
CA THR A 61 -7.77 27.24 7.06
C THR A 61 -6.77 27.27 8.24
N GLY A 62 -6.83 28.33 9.05
CA GLY A 62 -6.08 28.40 10.31
C GLY A 62 -4.60 28.77 10.19
N PHE A 63 -4.15 29.25 9.04
CA PHE A 63 -2.76 29.67 8.82
C PHE A 63 -2.63 31.14 8.41
N SER A 64 -1.43 31.71 8.61
CA SER A 64 -1.10 33.06 8.13
C SER A 64 -0.56 32.99 6.70
N PRO A 65 -1.16 33.70 5.72
CA PRO A 65 -0.66 33.73 4.34
C PRO A 65 0.76 34.28 4.18
N THR A 66 1.28 35.00 5.18
CA THR A 66 2.61 35.61 5.16
C THR A 66 3.68 34.78 5.86
N ALA A 67 3.29 33.71 6.56
CA ALA A 67 4.21 32.81 7.23
C ALA A 67 4.65 31.66 6.32
N GLU A 68 5.90 31.18 6.47
CA GLU A 68 6.31 29.94 5.84
C GLU A 68 5.74 28.72 6.57
N PRO A 69 5.39 27.64 5.89
CA PRO A 69 5.57 27.40 4.44
C PRO A 69 4.46 27.99 3.56
N PHE A 70 3.40 28.57 4.12
CA PHE A 70 2.19 29.00 3.41
C PHE A 70 2.47 30.08 2.37
N LYS A 71 3.32 31.05 2.70
CA LYS A 71 3.71 32.10 1.75
C LYS A 71 4.29 31.51 0.45
N THR A 72 5.20 30.57 0.57
CA THR A 72 5.80 29.87 -0.58
C THR A 72 4.77 29.02 -1.33
N LEU A 73 3.91 28.27 -0.62
CA LEU A 73 2.87 27.43 -1.24
C LEU A 73 1.82 28.26 -1.98
N LEU A 74 1.40 29.40 -1.42
CA LEU A 74 0.47 30.33 -2.05
C LEU A 74 1.08 30.97 -3.30
N ALA A 75 2.34 31.39 -3.25
CA ALA A 75 3.04 31.92 -4.42
C ALA A 75 3.16 30.87 -5.54
N ASN A 76 3.42 29.61 -5.20
CA ASN A 76 3.49 28.50 -6.14
C ASN A 76 2.11 28.22 -6.77
N LEU A 77 1.04 28.23 -5.97
CA LEU A 77 -0.34 28.08 -6.46
C LEU A 77 -0.69 29.19 -7.43
N GLY A 78 -0.43 30.46 -7.07
CA GLY A 78 -0.65 31.60 -7.95
C GLY A 78 0.14 31.52 -9.25
N THR A 79 1.43 31.17 -9.18
CA THR A 79 2.28 31.00 -10.38
C THR A 79 1.75 29.88 -11.30
N THR A 80 1.31 28.76 -10.73
CA THR A 80 0.74 27.66 -11.51
C THR A 80 -0.58 28.05 -12.17
N ALA A 81 -1.46 28.72 -11.44
CA ALA A 81 -2.72 29.22 -11.96
C ALA A 81 -2.51 30.25 -13.09
N GLN A 82 -1.58 31.21 -12.90
CA GLN A 82 -1.21 32.19 -13.91
C GLN A 82 -0.67 31.53 -15.19
N LYS A 83 0.13 30.48 -15.05
CA LYS A 83 0.59 29.70 -16.20
C LYS A 83 -0.58 29.05 -16.92
N HIS A 84 -1.53 28.45 -16.21
CA HIS A 84 -2.72 27.87 -16.83
C HIS A 84 -3.56 28.92 -17.53
N LEU A 85 -3.80 30.06 -16.89
CA LEU A 85 -4.53 31.19 -17.51
C LEU A 85 -3.87 31.64 -18.81
N SER A 86 -2.57 31.94 -18.78
CA SER A 86 -1.84 32.49 -19.95
C SER A 86 -1.67 31.49 -21.11
N THR A 87 -1.80 30.19 -20.86
CA THR A 87 -1.69 29.13 -21.89
C THR A 87 -3.03 28.57 -22.33
N MET A 88 -4.13 28.98 -21.69
CA MET A 88 -5.49 28.57 -22.04
C MET A 88 -5.83 29.09 -23.44
N ALA A 89 -6.25 28.19 -24.35
CA ALA A 89 -6.59 28.49 -25.72
C ALA A 89 -7.71 27.53 -26.19
N PRO A 90 -8.97 27.82 -25.86
CA PRO A 90 -10.10 26.96 -26.20
C PRO A 90 -10.19 26.71 -27.71
N ALA A 91 -10.25 25.44 -28.08
CA ALA A 91 -10.43 25.00 -29.46
C ALA A 91 -11.30 23.72 -29.45
N SER A 92 -11.84 23.35 -30.61
CA SER A 92 -12.55 22.06 -30.69
C SER A 92 -11.65 20.92 -30.30
N GLY A 93 -12.08 20.13 -29.30
CA GLY A 93 -11.36 18.99 -28.76
C GLY A 93 -10.24 19.30 -27.77
N SER A 94 -10.09 20.58 -27.33
CA SER A 94 -9.10 20.95 -26.30
C SER A 94 -9.43 22.26 -25.60
N LEU A 95 -9.01 22.43 -24.36
CA LEU A 95 -9.01 23.70 -23.63
C LEU A 95 -7.58 24.30 -23.56
N TRP A 96 -6.57 23.46 -23.58
CA TRP A 96 -5.15 23.78 -23.70
C TRP A 96 -4.53 23.02 -24.88
N PRO A 97 -3.61 23.59 -25.63
CA PRO A 97 -2.99 22.93 -26.79
C PRO A 97 -2.27 21.61 -26.44
N ASP A 98 -1.81 21.47 -25.20
CA ASP A 98 -1.15 20.24 -24.67
C ASP A 98 -2.13 19.26 -23.99
N ALA A 99 -3.41 19.60 -23.94
CA ALA A 99 -4.46 18.81 -23.30
C ALA A 99 -5.61 18.49 -24.26
N VAL A 100 -5.27 17.80 -25.36
CA VAL A 100 -6.22 17.39 -26.39
C VAL A 100 -6.95 16.13 -25.96
N TRP A 101 -8.28 16.22 -25.78
CA TRP A 101 -9.16 15.09 -25.50
C TRP A 101 -9.86 14.51 -26.72
N ALA A 102 -9.84 15.21 -27.84
CA ALA A 102 -10.42 14.73 -29.11
C ALA A 102 -9.66 13.49 -29.57
N ASP A 103 -10.25 12.33 -29.35
CA ASP A 103 -9.72 11.04 -29.79
C ASP A 103 -10.17 10.78 -31.24
N PRO A 104 -9.23 10.55 -32.19
CA PRO A 104 -9.59 10.29 -33.57
C PRO A 104 -10.28 8.92 -33.77
N ASP A 105 -10.12 7.98 -32.83
CA ASP A 105 -10.74 6.64 -32.85
C ASP A 105 -11.15 6.25 -31.43
N PRO A 106 -12.18 6.88 -30.84
CA PRO A 106 -12.50 6.73 -29.44
C PRO A 106 -13.06 5.32 -29.15
N ASN A 107 -12.39 4.63 -28.25
CA ASN A 107 -12.81 3.33 -27.73
C ASN A 107 -12.34 3.17 -26.27
N THR A 108 -12.48 1.99 -25.68
CA THR A 108 -12.13 1.73 -24.26
C THR A 108 -10.78 1.03 -24.08
N ASP A 109 -9.95 0.98 -25.10
CA ASP A 109 -8.62 0.40 -25.02
C ASP A 109 -7.55 1.39 -24.53
N ALA A 110 -6.32 0.88 -24.37
CA ALA A 110 -5.21 1.66 -23.84
C ALA A 110 -4.80 2.84 -24.76
N ALA A 111 -5.09 2.80 -26.06
CA ALA A 111 -4.77 3.89 -26.98
C ALA A 111 -5.61 5.14 -26.67
N SER A 112 -6.87 4.96 -26.29
CA SER A 112 -7.79 6.04 -25.90
C SER A 112 -7.58 6.59 -24.49
N TYR A 113 -6.76 5.93 -23.64
CA TYR A 113 -6.56 6.36 -22.25
C TYR A 113 -5.93 7.75 -22.15
N ALA A 114 -4.97 8.05 -23.00
CA ALA A 114 -4.28 9.34 -23.00
C ALA A 114 -5.25 10.51 -23.30
N PHE A 115 -6.18 10.31 -24.23
CA PHE A 115 -7.16 11.34 -24.61
C PHE A 115 -8.16 11.59 -23.47
N SER A 116 -8.76 10.57 -22.90
CA SER A 116 -9.67 10.74 -21.76
C SER A 116 -8.99 11.35 -20.53
N ALA A 117 -7.70 11.08 -20.30
CA ALA A 117 -6.93 11.72 -19.26
C ALA A 117 -6.77 13.23 -19.47
N LYS A 118 -6.70 13.71 -20.72
CA LYS A 118 -6.57 15.14 -21.03
C LYS A 118 -7.85 15.94 -20.75
N MET A 119 -9.02 15.32 -20.84
CA MET A 119 -10.26 15.91 -20.34
C MET A 119 -10.18 16.12 -18.81
N ASN A 120 -9.77 15.10 -18.07
CA ASN A 120 -9.59 15.21 -16.63
C ASN A 120 -8.52 16.23 -16.24
N ASP A 121 -7.38 16.28 -16.94
CA ASP A 121 -6.34 17.30 -16.77
C ASP A 121 -6.90 18.72 -16.90
N SER A 122 -7.81 18.92 -17.86
CA SER A 122 -8.42 20.23 -18.11
C SER A 122 -9.28 20.69 -16.92
N TYR A 123 -10.14 19.83 -16.38
CA TYR A 123 -10.87 20.14 -15.15
C TYR A 123 -9.93 20.36 -13.95
N SER A 124 -8.86 19.60 -13.83
CA SER A 124 -7.88 19.76 -12.75
C SER A 124 -7.16 21.12 -12.81
N ARG A 125 -6.83 21.60 -14.02
CA ARG A 125 -6.26 22.94 -14.23
C ARG A 125 -7.24 24.05 -13.88
N LEU A 126 -8.52 23.91 -14.25
CA LEU A 126 -9.58 24.85 -13.85
C LEU A 126 -9.75 24.88 -12.34
N SER A 127 -9.69 23.72 -11.67
CA SER A 127 -9.74 23.64 -10.21
C SER A 127 -8.57 24.36 -9.54
N VAL A 128 -7.34 24.25 -10.09
CA VAL A 128 -6.16 25.00 -9.60
C VAL A 128 -6.36 26.52 -9.76
N MET A 129 -6.92 26.97 -10.89
CA MET A 129 -7.22 28.38 -11.11
C MET A 129 -8.30 28.88 -10.14
N ALA A 130 -9.37 28.12 -9.92
CA ALA A 130 -10.42 28.43 -8.95
C ALA A 130 -9.90 28.48 -7.50
N GLN A 131 -8.99 27.58 -7.12
CA GLN A 131 -8.33 27.62 -5.81
C GLN A 131 -7.48 28.89 -5.67
N ALA A 132 -6.70 29.27 -6.67
CA ALA A 132 -5.88 30.48 -6.64
C ALA A 132 -6.73 31.74 -6.56
N TRP A 133 -7.86 31.77 -7.24
CA TRP A 133 -8.85 32.84 -7.17
C TRP A 133 -9.51 32.96 -5.81
N ALA A 134 -9.87 31.81 -5.20
CA ALA A 134 -10.59 31.76 -3.94
C ALA A 134 -9.69 32.00 -2.71
N GLN A 135 -8.38 31.73 -2.83
CA GLN A 135 -7.44 31.70 -1.69
C GLN A 135 -6.68 33.03 -1.54
N PRO A 136 -6.75 33.70 -0.36
CA PRO A 136 -5.96 34.88 -0.08
C PRO A 136 -4.44 34.65 -0.17
N GLY A 137 -3.71 35.59 -0.78
CA GLY A 137 -2.24 35.57 -0.81
C GLY A 137 -1.62 34.93 -2.05
N THR A 138 -2.40 34.49 -3.03
CA THR A 138 -1.91 33.89 -4.30
C THR A 138 -1.49 34.93 -5.33
N GLY A 139 -1.89 36.21 -5.15
CA GLY A 139 -1.74 37.26 -6.17
C GLY A 139 -2.88 37.28 -7.21
N LEU A 140 -3.76 36.27 -7.19
CA LEU A 140 -4.91 36.13 -8.09
C LEU A 140 -6.25 36.13 -7.34
N THR A 141 -6.23 36.44 -6.05
CA THR A 141 -7.41 36.43 -5.19
C THR A 141 -8.47 37.39 -5.68
N GLY A 142 -9.66 36.89 -6.03
CA GLY A 142 -10.77 37.70 -6.53
C GLY A 142 -10.54 38.29 -7.92
N ASP A 143 -9.54 37.88 -8.66
CA ASP A 143 -9.23 38.36 -10.00
C ASP A 143 -10.34 38.01 -10.97
N ALA A 144 -10.88 39.03 -11.68
CA ALA A 144 -12.01 38.86 -12.58
C ALA A 144 -11.67 38.07 -13.86
N GLU A 145 -10.43 38.21 -14.38
CA GLU A 145 -9.98 37.49 -15.56
C GLU A 145 -9.86 35.99 -15.25
N VAL A 146 -9.32 35.63 -14.06
CA VAL A 146 -9.24 34.23 -13.64
C VAL A 146 -10.62 33.62 -13.47
N LEU A 147 -11.57 34.35 -12.85
CA LEU A 147 -12.95 33.87 -12.67
C LEU A 147 -13.62 33.63 -14.02
N ASP A 148 -13.56 34.61 -14.94
CA ASP A 148 -14.15 34.50 -16.27
C ASP A 148 -13.57 33.33 -17.05
N ALA A 149 -12.25 33.15 -17.00
CA ALA A 149 -11.58 31.99 -17.62
C ALA A 149 -12.03 30.65 -17.02
N VAL A 150 -12.22 30.57 -15.71
CA VAL A 150 -12.73 29.34 -15.05
C VAL A 150 -14.15 29.06 -15.53
N LEU A 151 -15.06 30.02 -15.49
CA LEU A 151 -16.47 29.84 -15.90
C LEU A 151 -16.57 29.45 -17.39
N THR A 152 -15.87 30.16 -18.24
CA THR A 152 -15.83 29.88 -19.69
C THR A 152 -15.20 28.51 -19.97
N GLY A 153 -14.14 28.15 -19.25
CA GLY A 153 -13.49 26.85 -19.37
C GLY A 153 -14.40 25.68 -18.94
N LEU A 154 -15.13 25.83 -17.83
CA LEU A 154 -16.12 24.83 -17.41
C LEU A 154 -17.20 24.62 -18.49
N ASP A 155 -17.71 25.70 -19.06
CA ASP A 155 -18.71 25.66 -20.14
C ASP A 155 -18.15 24.97 -21.40
N HIS A 156 -16.91 25.29 -21.78
CA HIS A 156 -16.26 24.70 -22.94
C HIS A 156 -16.07 23.18 -22.79
N VAL A 157 -15.47 22.70 -21.69
CA VAL A 157 -15.27 21.25 -21.48
C VAL A 157 -16.61 20.52 -21.39
N ASN A 158 -17.63 21.14 -20.72
CA ASN A 158 -18.96 20.55 -20.66
C ASN A 158 -19.60 20.46 -22.07
N SER A 159 -19.57 21.51 -22.86
CA SER A 159 -20.19 21.51 -24.20
C SER A 159 -19.51 20.53 -25.17
N GLU A 160 -18.18 20.37 -25.08
CA GLU A 160 -17.41 19.58 -26.03
C GLU A 160 -17.32 18.10 -25.72
N VAL A 161 -17.18 17.71 -24.41
CA VAL A 161 -16.81 16.33 -24.07
C VAL A 161 -17.45 15.76 -22.80
N PHE A 162 -17.76 16.57 -21.79
CA PHE A 162 -18.29 16.05 -20.52
C PHE A 162 -19.76 16.46 -20.32
N ASN A 163 -20.65 15.84 -21.11
CA ASN A 163 -22.08 16.15 -21.15
C ASN A 163 -22.93 14.89 -21.42
N THR A 164 -24.25 15.06 -21.39
CA THR A 164 -25.22 13.95 -21.55
C THR A 164 -25.29 13.35 -22.96
N ALA A 165 -24.69 13.98 -23.96
CA ALA A 165 -24.64 13.48 -25.34
C ALA A 165 -23.38 12.66 -25.64
N THR A 166 -22.35 12.75 -24.79
CA THR A 166 -21.07 12.10 -24.98
C THR A 166 -21.10 10.66 -24.47
N GLN A 167 -20.57 9.73 -25.27
CA GLN A 167 -20.30 8.37 -24.81
C GLN A 167 -18.94 8.30 -24.13
N GLN A 168 -18.84 7.51 -23.06
CA GLN A 168 -17.57 7.28 -22.38
C GLN A 168 -16.57 6.57 -23.30
N TYR A 169 -15.32 7.04 -23.34
CA TYR A 169 -14.19 6.44 -24.06
C TYR A 169 -12.94 6.41 -23.18
N GLY A 170 -11.92 5.69 -23.59
CA GLY A 170 -10.67 5.55 -22.85
C GLY A 170 -10.86 4.94 -21.47
N ASN A 171 -10.26 5.55 -20.45
CA ASN A 171 -10.34 5.05 -19.08
C ASN A 171 -11.61 5.55 -18.39
N TRP A 172 -12.45 4.62 -17.94
CA TRP A 172 -13.69 4.89 -17.21
C TRP A 172 -13.47 5.79 -15.99
N TRP A 173 -12.34 5.69 -15.31
CA TRP A 173 -12.01 6.47 -14.12
C TRP A 173 -12.05 7.98 -14.38
N ASN A 174 -11.59 8.42 -15.57
CA ASN A 174 -11.60 9.83 -15.94
C ASN A 174 -13.02 10.39 -16.03
N PHE A 175 -14.00 9.59 -16.48
CA PHE A 175 -15.40 10.02 -16.61
C PHE A 175 -16.21 9.89 -15.33
N GLN A 176 -15.94 8.84 -14.53
CA GLN A 176 -16.77 8.52 -13.36
C GLN A 176 -16.19 9.06 -12.04
N ILE A 177 -14.90 9.35 -11.98
CA ILE A 177 -14.23 9.80 -10.75
C ILE A 177 -13.49 11.10 -10.98
N GLY A 178 -12.47 11.11 -11.85
CA GLY A 178 -11.55 12.24 -11.96
C GLY A 178 -12.24 13.55 -12.37
N ALA A 179 -12.93 13.57 -13.51
CA ALA A 179 -13.63 14.74 -13.99
C ALA A 179 -14.81 15.17 -13.10
N PRO A 180 -15.68 14.27 -12.62
CA PRO A 180 -16.75 14.65 -11.66
C PRO A 180 -16.21 15.34 -10.41
N GLN A 181 -15.15 14.81 -9.80
CA GLN A 181 -14.57 15.39 -8.58
C GLN A 181 -13.97 16.77 -8.85
N ALA A 182 -13.14 16.92 -9.90
CA ALA A 182 -12.53 18.20 -10.22
C ALA A 182 -13.56 19.26 -10.64
N LEU A 183 -14.60 18.87 -11.39
CA LEU A 183 -15.70 19.74 -11.75
C LEU A 183 -16.48 20.21 -10.49
N MET A 184 -16.87 19.29 -9.61
CA MET A 184 -17.66 19.63 -8.43
C MET A 184 -16.83 20.41 -7.40
N ASP A 185 -15.55 20.11 -7.21
CA ASP A 185 -14.64 20.92 -6.38
C ASP A 185 -14.57 22.36 -6.89
N THR A 186 -14.48 22.55 -8.22
CA THR A 186 -14.47 23.87 -8.85
C THR A 186 -15.81 24.57 -8.68
N CYS A 187 -16.92 23.88 -8.93
CA CYS A 187 -18.26 24.45 -8.76
C CYS A 187 -18.51 24.91 -7.32
N VAL A 188 -18.02 24.19 -6.31
CA VAL A 188 -18.13 24.65 -4.90
C VAL A 188 -17.38 25.95 -4.67
N LEU A 189 -16.19 26.09 -5.26
CA LEU A 189 -15.35 27.31 -5.07
C LEU A 189 -15.95 28.55 -5.72
N VAL A 190 -16.63 28.41 -6.87
CA VAL A 190 -17.19 29.50 -7.64
C VAL A 190 -18.73 29.52 -7.66
N HIS A 191 -19.37 28.81 -6.74
CA HIS A 191 -20.83 28.55 -6.74
C HIS A 191 -21.67 29.82 -6.91
N ASP A 192 -21.34 30.89 -6.18
CA ASP A 192 -22.09 32.14 -6.18
C ASP A 192 -21.98 32.92 -7.53
N HIS A 193 -21.11 32.46 -8.43
CA HIS A 193 -20.89 33.03 -9.77
C HIS A 193 -21.45 32.13 -10.89
N LEU A 194 -21.97 30.94 -10.53
CA LEU A 194 -22.62 30.04 -11.50
C LEU A 194 -24.07 30.46 -11.75
N THR A 195 -24.50 30.41 -12.99
CA THR A 195 -25.91 30.54 -13.33
C THR A 195 -26.68 29.23 -13.01
N ALA A 196 -27.98 29.32 -12.84
CA ALA A 196 -28.81 28.13 -12.63
C ALA A 196 -28.72 27.12 -13.79
N GLU A 197 -28.54 27.63 -15.04
CA GLU A 197 -28.33 26.81 -16.23
C GLU A 197 -26.99 26.04 -16.14
N GLN A 198 -25.90 26.70 -15.72
CA GLN A 198 -24.59 26.06 -15.53
C GLN A 198 -24.65 24.99 -14.46
N ILE A 199 -25.29 25.28 -13.32
CA ILE A 199 -25.46 24.25 -12.24
C ILE A 199 -26.24 23.05 -12.80
N THR A 200 -27.35 23.29 -13.51
CA THR A 200 -28.18 22.22 -14.06
C THR A 200 -27.40 21.33 -15.03
N LYS A 201 -26.71 21.90 -16.00
CA LYS A 201 -25.97 21.09 -17.01
C LYS A 201 -24.76 20.38 -16.45
N PHE A 202 -24.02 20.97 -15.49
CA PHE A 202 -22.88 20.32 -14.84
C PHE A 202 -23.34 19.16 -13.96
N CYS A 203 -24.42 19.32 -13.19
CA CYS A 203 -25.03 18.24 -12.42
C CYS A 203 -25.53 17.12 -13.33
N ALA A 204 -26.20 17.45 -14.46
CA ALA A 204 -26.68 16.45 -15.41
C ALA A 204 -25.54 15.65 -16.05
N ALA A 205 -24.38 16.27 -16.30
CA ALA A 205 -23.21 15.57 -16.81
C ALA A 205 -22.66 14.57 -15.78
N VAL A 206 -22.60 14.93 -14.49
CA VAL A 206 -22.21 13.99 -13.44
C VAL A 206 -23.20 12.84 -13.33
N ASP A 207 -24.51 13.11 -13.34
CA ASP A 207 -25.55 12.08 -13.27
C ASP A 207 -25.49 11.12 -14.48
N HIS A 208 -25.09 11.60 -15.64
CA HIS A 208 -24.94 10.78 -16.85
C HIS A 208 -23.81 9.75 -16.72
N PHE A 209 -22.64 10.18 -16.25
CA PHE A 209 -21.45 9.30 -16.12
C PHE A 209 -21.41 8.53 -14.81
N VAL A 210 -22.06 9.02 -13.76
CA VAL A 210 -22.19 8.38 -12.45
C VAL A 210 -23.68 8.20 -12.10
N PRO A 211 -24.40 7.34 -12.85
CA PRO A 211 -25.82 7.09 -12.59
C PRO A 211 -26.01 6.39 -11.24
N ASP A 212 -27.19 6.55 -10.63
CA ASP A 212 -27.50 5.99 -9.31
C ASP A 212 -27.28 4.47 -9.23
N SER A 213 -27.43 3.79 -10.35
CA SER A 213 -27.22 2.33 -10.46
C SER A 213 -25.79 1.86 -10.16
N VAL A 214 -24.79 2.75 -10.15
CA VAL A 214 -23.42 2.38 -9.72
C VAL A 214 -23.38 1.99 -8.24
N PHE A 215 -24.39 2.33 -7.46
CA PHE A 215 -24.53 2.03 -6.04
C PHE A 215 -25.38 0.79 -5.74
N ASP A 216 -26.10 0.23 -6.72
CA ASP A 216 -27.00 -0.91 -6.51
C ASP A 216 -26.26 -2.13 -5.91
N ASN A 217 -25.00 -2.33 -6.28
CA ASN A 217 -24.21 -3.44 -5.82
C ASN A 217 -22.79 -3.00 -5.40
N TYR A 218 -22.27 -3.62 -4.33
CA TYR A 218 -20.86 -3.47 -3.94
C TYR A 218 -20.02 -4.49 -4.72
N SER A 219 -19.77 -4.21 -6.00
CA SER A 219 -19.09 -5.12 -6.92
C SER A 219 -18.45 -4.39 -8.11
N GLY A 220 -17.63 -5.10 -8.89
CA GLY A 220 -16.99 -4.55 -10.08
C GLY A 220 -16.05 -3.39 -9.76
N THR A 221 -16.24 -2.26 -10.42
CA THR A 221 -15.48 -1.03 -10.17
C THR A 221 -15.98 -0.27 -8.94
N SER A 222 -17.17 -0.58 -8.42
CA SER A 222 -17.78 0.12 -7.28
C SER A 222 -17.46 -0.59 -5.96
N THR A 223 -16.16 -0.78 -5.66
CA THR A 223 -15.65 -1.42 -4.44
C THR A 223 -14.47 -0.65 -3.86
N GLY A 224 -14.17 -0.84 -2.57
CA GLY A 224 -13.02 -0.25 -1.91
C GLY A 224 -12.94 1.27 -2.10
N ALA A 225 -11.78 1.76 -2.50
CA ALA A 225 -11.54 3.18 -2.72
C ALA A 225 -12.42 3.78 -3.81
N ASN A 226 -12.68 3.04 -4.89
CA ASN A 226 -13.52 3.54 -5.98
C ASN A 226 -14.95 3.82 -5.53
N ARG A 227 -15.51 2.98 -4.62
CA ARG A 227 -16.85 3.24 -4.03
C ARG A 227 -16.85 4.60 -3.30
N VAL A 228 -15.82 4.90 -2.53
CA VAL A 228 -15.71 6.17 -1.81
C VAL A 228 -15.63 7.35 -2.77
N ASP A 229 -14.83 7.22 -3.84
CA ASP A 229 -14.68 8.26 -4.86
C ASP A 229 -15.97 8.53 -5.61
N LEU A 230 -16.73 7.49 -5.98
CA LEU A 230 -18.06 7.62 -6.59
C LEU A 230 -19.04 8.31 -5.64
N CYS A 231 -19.06 7.93 -4.36
CA CYS A 231 -19.88 8.58 -3.34
C CYS A 231 -19.53 10.07 -3.21
N ARG A 232 -18.22 10.42 -3.17
CA ARG A 232 -17.78 11.82 -3.12
C ARG A 232 -18.30 12.61 -4.32
N SER A 233 -18.19 12.07 -5.52
CA SER A 233 -18.65 12.73 -6.74
C SER A 233 -20.15 13.07 -6.65
N VAL A 234 -20.97 12.11 -6.19
CA VAL A 234 -22.44 12.29 -6.13
C VAL A 234 -22.87 13.13 -4.92
N ILE A 235 -22.20 13.03 -3.78
CA ILE A 235 -22.46 13.92 -2.62
C ILE A 235 -22.19 15.37 -3.02
N LEU A 236 -21.06 15.66 -3.66
CA LEU A 236 -20.74 17.03 -4.09
C LEU A 236 -21.70 17.52 -5.18
N ARG A 237 -22.09 16.65 -6.12
CA ARG A 237 -23.14 16.97 -7.11
C ARG A 237 -24.45 17.33 -6.41
N GLY A 238 -24.85 16.56 -5.39
CA GLY A 238 -26.03 16.88 -4.60
C GLY A 238 -25.92 18.22 -3.87
N ILE A 239 -24.74 18.54 -3.31
CA ILE A 239 -24.47 19.81 -2.62
C ILE A 239 -24.47 21.00 -3.58
N VAL A 240 -23.89 20.86 -4.77
CA VAL A 240 -23.87 21.92 -5.80
C VAL A 240 -25.27 22.17 -6.39
N GLY A 241 -26.02 21.10 -6.65
CA GLY A 241 -27.36 21.18 -7.23
C GLY A 241 -28.49 21.25 -6.20
N GLU A 242 -28.17 21.35 -4.93
CA GLU A 242 -29.14 21.39 -3.80
C GLU A 242 -30.14 20.21 -3.83
N ASP A 243 -29.65 19.01 -4.17
CA ASP A 243 -30.44 17.78 -4.33
C ASP A 243 -30.22 16.85 -3.13
N ARG A 244 -31.17 16.90 -2.20
CA ARG A 244 -31.19 16.07 -0.98
C ARG A 244 -31.08 14.58 -1.27
N ALA A 245 -31.85 14.09 -2.26
CA ALA A 245 -31.88 12.65 -2.56
C ALA A 245 -30.53 12.11 -3.03
N LYS A 246 -29.78 12.89 -3.78
CA LYS A 246 -28.42 12.53 -4.23
C LYS A 246 -27.43 12.45 -3.06
N VAL A 247 -27.49 13.40 -2.13
CA VAL A 247 -26.62 13.36 -0.93
C VAL A 247 -26.96 12.14 -0.08
N GLU A 248 -28.26 11.88 0.16
CA GLU A 248 -28.73 10.76 0.96
C GLU A 248 -28.35 9.40 0.35
N LEU A 249 -28.58 9.22 -0.96
CA LEU A 249 -28.20 8.02 -1.70
C LEU A 249 -26.70 7.71 -1.55
N ALA A 250 -25.87 8.70 -1.86
CA ALA A 250 -24.41 8.48 -1.89
C ALA A 250 -23.81 8.36 -0.48
N ALA A 251 -24.32 9.09 0.51
CA ALA A 251 -23.91 8.93 1.91
C ALA A 251 -24.26 7.53 2.43
N GLY A 252 -25.49 7.04 2.17
CA GLY A 252 -25.90 5.68 2.53
C GLY A 252 -25.09 4.59 1.83
N SER A 253 -24.59 4.88 0.63
CA SER A 253 -23.81 3.94 -0.19
C SER A 253 -22.38 3.74 0.30
N LEU A 254 -21.93 4.48 1.34
CA LEU A 254 -20.63 4.28 2.01
C LEU A 254 -20.62 3.10 2.99
N ALA A 255 -21.76 2.68 3.50
CA ALA A 255 -21.86 1.65 4.55
C ALA A 255 -21.04 0.36 4.26
N PRO A 256 -20.99 -0.19 3.02
CA PRO A 256 -20.21 -1.39 2.74
C PRO A 256 -18.68 -1.23 2.83
N VAL A 257 -18.17 0.01 2.93
CA VAL A 257 -16.73 0.30 3.00
C VAL A 257 -16.17 0.11 4.41
N PHE A 258 -17.00 0.25 5.45
CA PHE A 258 -16.56 0.25 6.85
C PHE A 258 -16.25 -1.15 7.41
N PRO A 259 -17.06 -2.22 7.14
CA PRO A 259 -16.76 -3.56 7.67
C PRO A 259 -15.49 -4.15 7.08
N TYR A 260 -14.81 -5.01 7.86
CA TYR A 260 -13.75 -5.84 7.32
C TYR A 260 -14.29 -6.85 6.32
N VAL A 261 -13.58 -7.00 5.21
CA VAL A 261 -13.88 -8.01 4.20
C VAL A 261 -13.16 -9.33 4.51
N THR A 262 -13.65 -10.43 3.94
CA THR A 262 -13.01 -11.75 4.00
C THR A 262 -12.49 -12.21 2.64
N ALA A 263 -12.84 -11.49 1.57
CA ALA A 263 -12.36 -11.71 0.20
C ALA A 263 -12.55 -10.43 -0.62
N GLY A 264 -11.76 -10.26 -1.67
CA GLY A 264 -11.84 -9.12 -2.60
C GLY A 264 -11.25 -7.84 -2.04
N ASP A 265 -11.76 -6.71 -2.54
CA ASP A 265 -11.23 -5.38 -2.26
C ASP A 265 -11.72 -4.83 -0.92
N GLY A 266 -10.85 -4.25 -0.13
CA GLY A 266 -11.16 -3.64 1.16
C GLY A 266 -10.16 -3.98 2.26
N PHE A 267 -10.49 -3.56 3.49
CA PHE A 267 -9.69 -3.87 4.68
C PHE A 267 -10.10 -5.21 5.28
N TYR A 268 -9.11 -5.98 5.69
CA TYR A 268 -9.25 -7.25 6.41
C TYR A 268 -8.96 -7.05 7.91
N ALA A 269 -9.45 -7.95 8.73
CA ALA A 269 -9.32 -7.87 10.19
C ALA A 269 -7.87 -7.88 10.70
N ASP A 270 -6.92 -8.42 9.92
CA ASP A 270 -5.48 -8.44 10.21
C ASP A 270 -4.75 -7.14 9.83
N GLY A 271 -5.48 -6.14 9.29
CA GLY A 271 -4.92 -4.88 8.78
C GLY A 271 -4.45 -4.93 7.32
N SER A 272 -4.61 -6.06 6.64
CA SER A 272 -4.38 -6.11 5.18
C SER A 272 -5.37 -5.21 4.45
N PHE A 273 -4.91 -4.60 3.35
CA PHE A 273 -5.79 -3.91 2.40
C PHE A 273 -5.48 -4.40 0.98
N ILE A 274 -6.51 -4.85 0.31
CA ILE A 274 -6.45 -5.35 -1.06
C ILE A 274 -7.28 -4.45 -1.97
N GLN A 275 -6.76 -4.18 -3.16
CA GLN A 275 -7.49 -3.62 -4.29
C GLN A 275 -7.15 -4.43 -5.54
N HIS A 276 -8.01 -4.41 -6.55
CA HIS A 276 -7.86 -5.24 -7.76
C HIS A 276 -7.75 -6.74 -7.43
N ARG A 277 -8.52 -7.21 -6.43
CA ARG A 277 -8.71 -8.60 -5.96
C ARG A 277 -7.53 -9.22 -5.23
N ASN A 278 -6.28 -8.96 -5.62
CA ASN A 278 -5.10 -9.65 -5.11
C ASN A 278 -3.82 -8.79 -5.09
N VAL A 279 -4.01 -7.48 -5.04
CA VAL A 279 -2.88 -6.52 -4.98
C VAL A 279 -2.87 -5.81 -3.63
N PRO A 280 -1.78 -5.93 -2.83
CA PRO A 280 -1.58 -5.14 -1.62
C PRO A 280 -1.44 -3.66 -1.95
N TYR A 281 -2.33 -2.80 -1.39
CA TYR A 281 -2.43 -1.44 -1.90
C TYR A 281 -2.68 -0.36 -0.85
N ILE A 282 -2.16 -0.52 0.38
CA ILE A 282 -2.34 0.46 1.48
C ILE A 282 -1.86 1.86 1.07
N GLY A 283 -0.65 1.96 0.46
CA GLY A 283 -0.03 3.23 0.07
C GLY A 283 -0.58 3.85 -1.22
N GLY A 284 -1.54 3.22 -1.86
CA GLY A 284 -2.25 3.72 -3.04
C GLY A 284 -3.75 3.82 -2.79
N TYR A 285 -4.53 2.83 -3.20
CA TYR A 285 -5.99 2.83 -3.02
C TYR A 285 -6.43 2.89 -1.55
N GLY A 286 -5.68 2.28 -0.62
CA GLY A 286 -5.95 2.40 0.81
C GLY A 286 -5.83 3.85 1.29
N ALA A 287 -4.82 4.59 0.82
CA ALA A 287 -4.66 6.01 1.11
C ALA A 287 -5.80 6.85 0.52
N VAL A 288 -6.21 6.56 -0.72
CA VAL A 288 -7.37 7.22 -1.38
C VAL A 288 -8.65 6.96 -0.58
N LEU A 289 -8.89 5.73 -0.16
CA LEU A 289 -10.05 5.37 0.66
C LEU A 289 -10.08 6.15 1.98
N HIS A 290 -8.94 6.20 2.70
CA HIS A 290 -8.84 6.95 3.96
C HIS A 290 -9.07 8.45 3.75
N ASP A 291 -8.47 9.06 2.72
CA ASP A 291 -8.66 10.48 2.43
C ASP A 291 -10.12 10.78 2.08
N GLY A 292 -10.72 9.98 1.21
CA GLY A 292 -12.11 10.16 0.80
C GLY A 292 -13.09 10.03 1.96
N VAL A 293 -12.99 8.94 2.75
CA VAL A 293 -13.84 8.75 3.94
C VAL A 293 -13.58 9.85 4.97
N GLY A 294 -12.32 10.20 5.23
CA GLY A 294 -11.98 11.25 6.19
C GLY A 294 -12.59 12.61 5.83
N ARG A 295 -12.54 12.98 4.55
CA ARG A 295 -13.17 14.22 4.04
C ARG A 295 -14.68 14.17 4.13
N LEU A 296 -15.32 13.03 3.79
CA LEU A 296 -16.77 12.89 3.85
C LEU A 296 -17.29 12.86 5.29
N LEU A 297 -16.58 12.22 6.22
CA LEU A 297 -16.89 12.31 7.65
C LEU A 297 -16.78 13.75 8.16
N ALA A 298 -15.75 14.50 7.78
CA ALA A 298 -15.59 15.90 8.17
C ALA A 298 -16.66 16.81 7.56
N LEU A 299 -16.98 16.60 6.28
CA LEU A 299 -18.00 17.37 5.54
C LEU A 299 -19.38 17.21 6.16
N LEU A 300 -19.82 15.95 6.35
CA LEU A 300 -21.19 15.64 6.73
C LEU A 300 -21.46 15.73 8.23
N ARG A 301 -20.42 15.83 9.07
CA ARG A 301 -20.56 15.95 10.53
C ARG A 301 -21.46 17.12 10.92
N GLY A 302 -22.46 16.85 11.77
CA GLY A 302 -23.43 17.84 12.27
C GLY A 302 -24.41 18.33 11.21
N SER A 303 -24.53 17.67 10.06
CA SER A 303 -25.57 17.89 9.06
C SER A 303 -26.68 16.82 9.15
N ALA A 304 -27.77 17.01 8.40
CA ALA A 304 -28.83 16.00 8.30
C ALA A 304 -28.35 14.65 7.72
N TRP A 305 -27.19 14.63 7.05
CA TRP A 305 -26.57 13.45 6.42
C TRP A 305 -25.32 12.94 7.15
N GLU A 306 -25.19 13.27 8.43
CA GLU A 306 -24.06 12.77 9.23
C GLU A 306 -23.96 11.24 9.19
N LEU A 307 -22.76 10.73 8.93
CA LEU A 307 -22.52 9.30 8.82
C LEU A 307 -22.46 8.64 10.19
N ASN A 308 -23.50 7.89 10.53
CA ASN A 308 -23.66 7.19 11.81
C ASN A 308 -23.72 5.66 11.62
N ASP A 309 -22.74 5.09 10.90
CA ASP A 309 -22.65 3.65 10.70
C ASP A 309 -22.02 2.97 11.93
N PRO A 310 -22.60 1.86 12.44
CA PRO A 310 -22.07 1.13 13.62
C PRO A 310 -20.66 0.55 13.37
N ASN A 311 -20.26 0.39 12.12
CA ASN A 311 -18.95 -0.13 11.75
C ASN A 311 -17.90 0.98 11.53
N THR A 312 -18.24 2.25 11.72
CA THR A 312 -17.26 3.36 11.56
C THR A 312 -16.01 3.13 12.41
N GLN A 313 -16.15 2.56 13.63
CA GLN A 313 -15.00 2.24 14.47
C GLN A 313 -14.07 1.21 13.83
N LEU A 314 -14.58 0.23 13.07
CA LEU A 314 -13.72 -0.74 12.35
C LEU A 314 -12.83 -0.05 11.32
N PHE A 315 -13.38 0.98 10.66
CA PHE A 315 -12.59 1.83 9.74
C PHE A 315 -11.54 2.66 10.52
N LEU A 316 -11.89 3.30 11.63
CA LEU A 316 -10.96 4.06 12.46
C LEU A 316 -9.82 3.18 12.98
N ASP A 317 -10.11 1.96 13.40
CA ASP A 317 -9.11 0.96 13.82
C ASP A 317 -8.06 0.66 12.74
N THR A 318 -8.39 0.85 11.44
CA THR A 318 -7.43 0.59 10.35
C THR A 318 -6.26 1.55 10.36
N VAL A 319 -6.37 2.70 10.99
CA VAL A 319 -5.23 3.62 11.21
C VAL A 319 -4.11 2.90 11.94
N ASP A 320 -4.41 2.26 13.05
CA ASP A 320 -3.41 1.56 13.88
C ASP A 320 -3.08 0.15 13.34
N LYS A 321 -4.06 -0.51 12.68
CA LYS A 321 -3.91 -1.89 12.21
C LYS A 321 -3.25 -1.99 10.84
N ALA A 322 -3.54 -1.04 9.93
CA ALA A 322 -3.15 -1.11 8.52
C ALA A 322 -2.16 0.00 8.12
N ILE A 323 -2.44 1.27 8.45
CA ILE A 323 -1.65 2.40 7.96
C ILE A 323 -0.35 2.57 8.75
N ALA A 324 -0.45 2.73 10.07
CA ALA A 324 0.69 3.01 10.94
C ALA A 324 1.84 1.98 10.82
N PRO A 325 1.57 0.67 10.68
CA PRO A 325 2.64 -0.32 10.55
C PRO A 325 3.52 -0.15 9.30
N PHE A 326 3.02 0.51 8.26
CA PHE A 326 3.76 0.75 7.02
C PHE A 326 4.33 2.17 6.90
N ILE A 327 4.15 3.00 7.92
CA ILE A 327 4.79 4.33 7.97
C ILE A 327 6.02 4.24 8.89
N TYR A 328 7.19 4.64 8.36
CA TYR A 328 8.43 4.75 9.11
C TYR A 328 9.08 6.10 8.84
N ASN A 329 9.31 6.91 9.89
CA ASN A 329 10.01 8.19 9.80
C ASN A 329 9.59 9.08 8.60
N GLY A 330 8.27 9.23 8.36
CA GLY A 330 7.74 10.10 7.33
C GLY A 330 7.57 9.49 5.93
N LEU A 331 7.98 8.23 5.72
CA LEU A 331 7.74 7.50 4.48
C LEU A 331 6.66 6.41 4.64
N ILE A 332 5.98 6.05 3.57
CA ILE A 332 5.17 4.84 3.47
C ILE A 332 5.88 3.80 2.60
N MET A 333 6.06 2.60 3.13
CA MET A 333 6.82 1.53 2.50
C MET A 333 6.27 1.18 1.11
N ASP A 334 7.12 1.16 0.09
CA ASP A 334 6.78 0.93 -1.32
C ASP A 334 6.11 -0.42 -1.59
N ASN A 335 6.39 -1.43 -0.78
CA ASN A 335 5.84 -2.79 -0.94
C ASN A 335 4.32 -2.91 -0.70
N VAL A 336 3.65 -1.83 -0.36
CA VAL A 336 2.19 -1.70 -0.29
C VAL A 336 1.65 -0.58 -1.18
N SER A 337 2.43 -0.12 -2.17
CA SER A 337 2.06 0.95 -3.10
C SER A 337 1.88 0.47 -4.55
N SER A 338 2.17 -0.80 -4.83
CA SER A 338 2.01 -1.48 -6.12
C SER A 338 2.54 -0.66 -7.31
N ARG A 339 1.80 -0.55 -8.42
CA ARG A 339 2.24 0.18 -9.61
C ARG A 339 2.48 1.68 -9.38
N GLY A 340 1.96 2.25 -8.27
CA GLY A 340 2.22 3.63 -7.89
C GLY A 340 3.70 3.98 -7.70
N ILE A 341 4.56 2.99 -7.43
CA ILE A 341 6.01 3.18 -7.29
C ILE A 341 6.70 3.58 -8.60
N SER A 342 6.08 3.33 -9.74
CA SER A 342 6.61 3.71 -11.06
C SER A 342 6.23 5.13 -11.50
N ARG A 343 5.49 5.90 -10.70
CA ARG A 343 5.01 7.22 -11.06
C ARG A 343 6.08 8.28 -10.81
N PHE A 344 6.45 9.01 -11.86
CA PHE A 344 7.34 10.16 -11.74
C PHE A 344 6.77 11.22 -10.79
N GLY A 345 7.63 11.83 -9.98
CA GLY A 345 7.24 12.86 -9.01
C GLY A 345 6.59 12.32 -7.74
N THR A 346 6.41 11.00 -7.62
CA THR A 346 5.95 10.37 -6.39
C THR A 346 7.06 9.54 -5.76
N SER A 347 7.13 9.56 -4.42
CA SER A 347 8.07 8.77 -3.63
C SER A 347 7.37 8.21 -2.41
N GLU A 348 8.06 7.37 -1.65
CA GLU A 348 7.59 6.89 -0.34
C GLU A 348 7.17 8.07 0.56
N HIS A 349 7.95 9.15 0.57
CA HIS A 349 7.69 10.34 1.39
C HIS A 349 6.51 11.15 0.86
N THR A 350 6.44 11.45 -0.44
CA THR A 350 5.34 12.26 -0.99
C THR A 350 3.98 11.56 -0.84
N ARG A 351 3.92 10.22 -0.96
CA ARG A 351 2.71 9.46 -0.68
C ARG A 351 2.34 9.47 0.81
N ALA A 352 3.34 9.38 1.70
CA ALA A 352 3.10 9.44 3.14
C ALA A 352 2.50 10.77 3.58
N ILE A 353 2.95 11.91 3.02
CA ILE A 353 2.46 13.23 3.40
C ILE A 353 0.93 13.32 3.32
N GLY A 354 0.34 12.81 2.25
CA GLY A 354 -1.11 12.73 2.09
C GLY A 354 -1.77 11.98 3.23
N LEU A 355 -1.24 10.80 3.57
CA LEU A 355 -1.72 9.98 4.68
C LEU A 355 -1.56 10.67 6.04
N LEU A 356 -0.40 11.29 6.32
CA LEU A 356 -0.18 11.98 7.59
C LEU A 356 -1.24 13.06 7.84
N GLY A 357 -1.54 13.89 6.84
CA GLY A 357 -2.62 14.89 6.94
C GLY A 357 -4.02 14.26 7.06
N THR A 358 -4.25 13.13 6.37
CA THR A 358 -5.51 12.38 6.49
C THR A 358 -5.71 11.85 7.91
N LEU A 359 -4.66 11.33 8.57
CA LEU A 359 -4.76 10.86 9.95
C LEU A 359 -5.14 12.00 10.91
N VAL A 360 -4.60 13.20 10.70
CA VAL A 360 -4.97 14.39 11.49
C VAL A 360 -6.45 14.75 11.26
N LEU A 361 -6.93 14.71 10.01
CA LEU A 361 -8.32 15.00 9.67
C LEU A 361 -9.29 13.98 10.28
N ILE A 362 -9.03 12.69 10.11
CA ILE A 362 -9.84 11.60 10.67
C ILE A 362 -9.88 11.70 12.19
N GLY A 363 -8.74 12.01 12.82
CA GLY A 363 -8.61 12.16 14.27
C GLY A 363 -9.57 13.19 14.88
N GLN A 364 -9.92 14.22 14.14
CA GLN A 364 -10.90 15.23 14.61
C GLN A 364 -12.29 14.66 14.88
N GLY A 365 -12.61 13.48 14.34
CA GLY A 365 -13.88 12.80 14.56
C GLY A 365 -13.77 11.50 15.34
N ALA A 366 -12.55 11.11 15.73
CA ALA A 366 -12.29 9.92 16.54
C ALA A 366 -12.41 10.22 18.04
N ALA A 367 -12.31 9.20 18.88
CA ALA A 367 -12.22 9.37 20.33
C ALA A 367 -11.01 10.25 20.70
N PRO A 368 -11.09 11.04 21.78
CA PRO A 368 -10.00 11.95 22.19
C PRO A 368 -8.63 11.24 22.34
N GLU A 369 -8.64 10.00 22.84
CA GLU A 369 -7.44 9.20 23.05
C GLU A 369 -6.83 8.73 21.71
N GLU A 370 -7.65 8.40 20.72
CA GLU A 370 -7.22 8.04 19.37
C GLU A 370 -6.62 9.24 18.65
N ASN A 371 -7.31 10.38 18.68
CA ASN A 371 -6.81 11.63 18.12
C ASN A 371 -5.46 12.03 18.73
N ALA A 372 -5.35 12.01 20.06
CA ALA A 372 -4.09 12.33 20.75
C ALA A 372 -2.95 11.39 20.33
N ARG A 373 -3.24 10.07 20.24
CA ARG A 373 -2.27 9.07 19.81
C ARG A 373 -1.82 9.29 18.37
N TRP A 374 -2.75 9.51 17.43
CA TRP A 374 -2.41 9.71 16.02
C TRP A 374 -1.66 11.02 15.78
N ARG A 375 -2.03 12.12 16.45
CA ARG A 375 -1.27 13.38 16.41
C ARG A 375 0.16 13.18 16.93
N ALA A 376 0.35 12.39 17.99
CA ALA A 376 1.66 12.09 18.55
C ALA A 376 2.51 11.24 17.56
N MET A 377 1.91 10.26 16.88
CA MET A 377 2.57 9.47 15.83
C MET A 377 2.99 10.35 14.64
N VAL A 378 2.06 11.16 14.12
CA VAL A 378 2.33 12.07 13.00
C VAL A 378 3.46 13.02 13.35
N LYS A 379 3.43 13.65 14.54
CA LYS A 379 4.50 14.53 14.99
C LYS A 379 5.85 13.82 15.06
N GLY A 380 5.88 12.60 15.60
CA GLY A 380 7.08 11.79 15.71
C GLY A 380 7.68 11.44 14.33
N TRP A 381 6.87 10.99 13.40
CA TRP A 381 7.31 10.66 12.04
C TRP A 381 7.84 11.90 11.30
N MET A 382 7.14 13.04 11.36
CA MET A 382 7.60 14.27 10.72
C MET A 382 8.94 14.76 11.25
N GLN A 383 9.17 14.66 12.57
CA GLN A 383 10.42 15.12 13.18
C GLN A 383 11.61 14.21 12.87
N ARG A 384 11.37 12.94 12.59
CA ARG A 384 12.42 11.97 12.26
C ARG A 384 12.70 11.83 10.76
N ASP A 385 11.89 12.45 9.90
CA ASP A 385 12.16 12.48 8.46
C ASP A 385 13.27 13.49 8.15
N TYR A 386 14.51 13.00 8.14
CA TYR A 386 15.68 13.83 7.83
C TYR A 386 15.87 14.04 6.32
N TYR A 387 15.32 13.13 5.48
CA TYR A 387 15.55 13.14 4.04
C TYR A 387 14.57 14.06 3.31
N ALA A 388 13.27 13.93 3.56
CA ALA A 388 12.23 14.70 2.87
C ALA A 388 11.20 15.28 3.85
N PRO A 389 11.59 16.24 4.71
CA PRO A 389 10.68 16.81 5.71
C PRO A 389 9.37 17.28 5.06
N PRO A 390 8.19 16.80 5.53
CA PRO A 390 6.91 16.97 4.86
C PRO A 390 6.55 18.42 4.48
N LEU A 391 6.79 19.40 5.35
CA LEU A 391 6.48 20.80 5.09
C LEU A 391 7.40 21.47 4.03
N LYS A 392 8.45 20.78 3.58
CA LYS A 392 9.34 21.24 2.50
C LYS A 392 8.99 20.60 1.15
N SER A 393 7.97 19.74 1.09
CA SER A 393 7.56 19.07 -0.14
C SER A 393 6.97 20.09 -1.13
N PRO A 394 7.46 20.16 -2.36
CA PRO A 394 7.01 21.15 -3.35
C PRO A 394 5.56 20.90 -3.82
N GLY A 395 5.05 19.69 -3.70
CA GLY A 395 3.67 19.30 -4.05
C GLY A 395 2.69 19.29 -2.88
N LEU A 396 3.07 19.85 -1.72
CA LEU A 396 2.21 19.89 -0.55
C LEU A 396 1.06 20.87 -0.75
N SER A 397 -0.19 20.40 -0.60
CA SER A 397 -1.37 21.27 -0.65
C SER A 397 -1.50 22.10 0.64
N LEU A 398 -2.12 23.28 0.53
CA LEU A 398 -2.29 24.21 1.65
C LEU A 398 -3.03 23.58 2.84
N ASN A 399 -4.11 22.85 2.59
CA ASN A 399 -4.86 22.18 3.65
C ASN A 399 -4.02 21.13 4.39
N ARG A 400 -3.18 20.35 3.68
CA ARG A 400 -2.27 19.39 4.29
C ARG A 400 -1.16 20.10 5.09
N ALA A 401 -0.60 21.17 4.53
CA ALA A 401 0.36 22.00 5.23
C ALA A 401 -0.24 22.54 6.54
N ALA A 402 -1.48 23.04 6.51
CA ALA A 402 -2.15 23.56 7.70
C ALA A 402 -2.35 22.47 8.77
N GLN A 403 -2.84 21.31 8.38
CA GLN A 403 -3.04 20.16 9.28
C GLN A 403 -1.73 19.71 9.94
N LEU A 404 -0.66 19.60 9.16
CA LEU A 404 0.63 19.12 9.64
C LEU A 404 1.35 20.19 10.47
N GLN A 405 1.24 21.48 10.10
CA GLN A 405 1.79 22.60 10.88
C GLN A 405 1.11 22.70 12.25
N ASP A 406 -0.21 22.57 12.30
CA ASP A 406 -0.98 22.56 13.56
C ASP A 406 -0.47 21.48 14.53
N VAL A 407 -0.17 20.28 14.04
CA VAL A 407 0.41 19.21 14.87
C VAL A 407 1.83 19.55 15.35
N LEU A 408 2.64 20.18 14.51
CA LEU A 408 4.01 20.56 14.90
C LEU A 408 4.02 21.69 15.94
N ASP A 409 3.15 22.67 15.78
CA ASP A 409 3.07 23.85 16.65
C ASP A 409 2.41 23.54 17.99
N ASP A 410 1.58 22.51 18.07
CA ASP A 410 0.95 22.09 19.32
C ASP A 410 1.98 21.53 20.31
N THR A 411 2.39 22.38 21.25
CA THR A 411 3.40 22.03 22.27
C THR A 411 2.91 20.99 23.28
N THR A 412 1.61 20.75 23.36
CA THR A 412 1.02 19.73 24.24
C THR A 412 1.16 18.34 23.68
N VAL A 413 1.25 18.19 22.35
CA VAL A 413 1.48 16.93 21.67
C VAL A 413 2.96 16.54 21.76
N LYS A 414 3.24 15.47 22.48
CA LYS A 414 4.59 14.87 22.53
C LYS A 414 4.77 13.89 21.36
N PRO A 415 5.90 13.97 20.63
CA PRO A 415 6.15 13.04 19.51
C PRO A 415 6.24 11.60 20.01
N ALA A 416 5.49 10.69 19.39
CA ALA A 416 5.58 9.27 19.70
C ALA A 416 6.92 8.68 19.17
N PRO A 417 7.60 7.82 19.94
CA PRO A 417 8.75 7.06 19.43
C PRO A 417 8.30 6.00 18.42
N GLU A 418 9.25 5.43 17.69
CA GLU A 418 8.97 4.22 16.90
C GLU A 418 8.59 3.05 17.81
N PRO A 419 7.54 2.28 17.49
CA PRO A 419 7.18 1.10 18.26
C PRO A 419 8.20 -0.03 18.06
N VAL A 420 8.24 -0.94 19.03
CA VAL A 420 8.95 -2.21 18.92
C VAL A 420 7.89 -3.28 18.67
N GLU A 421 7.76 -3.71 17.43
CA GLU A 421 6.74 -4.68 17.03
C GLU A 421 7.13 -5.48 15.79
N HIS A 422 6.56 -6.68 15.67
CA HIS A 422 6.52 -7.44 14.43
C HIS A 422 5.08 -7.78 14.08
N ARG A 423 4.67 -7.47 12.84
CA ARG A 423 3.32 -7.75 12.34
C ARG A 423 3.34 -8.59 11.08
N LEU A 424 2.38 -9.50 11.00
CA LEU A 424 2.08 -10.30 9.82
C LEU A 424 0.71 -9.92 9.28
N PHE A 425 0.67 -9.67 7.99
CA PHE A 425 -0.53 -9.34 7.23
C PHE A 425 -0.84 -10.53 6.31
N HIS A 426 -1.54 -11.51 6.89
CA HIS A 426 -1.73 -12.82 6.26
C HIS A 426 -2.51 -12.73 4.96
N ASN A 427 -3.45 -11.76 4.84
CA ASN A 427 -4.29 -11.63 3.66
C ASN A 427 -3.64 -10.85 2.51
N MET A 428 -2.48 -10.21 2.74
CA MET A 428 -1.72 -9.53 1.68
C MET A 428 -0.25 -9.99 1.57
N ASP A 429 0.12 -11.11 2.21
CA ASP A 429 1.45 -11.72 2.14
C ASP A 429 2.59 -10.72 2.44
N ARG A 430 2.43 -9.92 3.49
CA ARG A 430 3.40 -8.91 3.95
C ARG A 430 3.76 -9.12 5.41
N ALA A 431 4.96 -8.73 5.79
CA ALA A 431 5.36 -8.57 7.18
C ALA A 431 6.09 -7.25 7.38
N THR A 432 5.90 -6.63 8.54
CA THR A 432 6.68 -5.48 8.99
C THR A 432 7.36 -5.81 10.30
N HIS A 433 8.57 -5.32 10.46
CA HIS A 433 9.35 -5.45 11.67
C HIS A 433 9.92 -4.09 12.02
N ARG A 434 9.57 -3.58 13.18
CA ARG A 434 9.91 -2.21 13.61
C ARG A 434 10.69 -2.27 14.90
N ARG A 435 11.77 -1.52 14.93
CA ARG A 435 12.63 -1.29 16.09
C ARG A 435 12.81 0.21 16.28
N ARG A 436 13.39 0.62 17.40
CA ARG A 436 13.58 2.05 17.69
C ARG A 436 14.41 2.74 16.62
N ASP A 437 15.43 2.06 16.10
CA ASP A 437 16.44 2.64 15.23
C ASP A 437 16.39 2.11 13.79
N TRP A 438 15.52 1.15 13.49
CA TRP A 438 15.35 0.62 12.15
C TRP A 438 13.98 -0.04 11.95
N ALA A 439 13.60 -0.15 10.71
CA ALA A 439 12.44 -0.90 10.28
C ALA A 439 12.76 -1.72 9.03
N ALA A 440 12.03 -2.83 8.86
CA ALA A 440 12.11 -3.62 7.64
C ALA A 440 10.73 -4.21 7.29
N SER A 441 10.57 -4.54 6.02
CA SER A 441 9.35 -5.20 5.53
C SER A 441 9.71 -6.20 4.44
N VAL A 442 8.95 -7.30 4.35
CA VAL A 442 9.09 -8.29 3.27
C VAL A 442 7.83 -8.36 2.43
N SER A 443 8.03 -8.39 1.12
CA SER A 443 6.98 -8.52 0.10
C SER A 443 7.04 -9.89 -0.54
N MET A 444 5.94 -10.63 -0.46
CA MET A 444 5.80 -12.00 -0.92
C MET A 444 4.58 -12.13 -1.84
N ALA A 445 4.49 -13.23 -2.57
CA ALA A 445 3.37 -13.57 -3.44
C ALA A 445 2.96 -15.02 -3.26
N SER A 446 1.66 -15.28 -3.40
CA SER A 446 1.05 -16.61 -3.29
C SER A 446 -0.15 -16.72 -4.23
N ARG A 447 -0.91 -17.81 -4.17
CA ARG A 447 -2.19 -17.94 -4.87
C ARG A 447 -3.19 -16.81 -4.54
N ARG A 448 -2.99 -16.09 -3.41
CA ARG A 448 -3.82 -14.98 -2.94
C ARG A 448 -3.34 -13.62 -3.43
N ILE A 449 -2.04 -13.49 -3.67
CA ILE A 449 -1.36 -12.22 -3.94
C ILE A 449 -0.51 -12.36 -5.20
N ALA A 450 -0.66 -11.42 -6.10
CA ALA A 450 0.05 -11.36 -7.37
C ALA A 450 1.57 -11.25 -7.20
N HIS A 451 2.33 -11.70 -8.19
CA HIS A 451 3.77 -11.42 -8.28
C HIS A 451 4.04 -9.91 -8.26
N TYR A 452 3.30 -9.15 -9.06
CA TYR A 452 3.26 -7.69 -9.13
C TYR A 452 2.04 -7.24 -9.93
N GLU A 453 1.80 -5.94 -10.01
CA GLU A 453 0.76 -5.37 -10.87
C GLU A 453 1.39 -4.51 -11.97
N PHE A 454 0.97 -4.75 -13.22
CA PHE A 454 1.16 -3.88 -14.36
C PHE A 454 -0.22 -3.48 -14.91
N GLY A 455 -0.45 -2.20 -15.15
CA GLY A 455 -1.72 -1.70 -15.69
C GLY A 455 -1.61 -0.24 -16.07
N ASN A 456 -2.36 0.21 -17.07
CA ASN A 456 -2.30 1.57 -17.63
C ASN A 456 -0.89 1.99 -18.10
N GLY A 457 -0.04 1.04 -18.50
CA GLY A 457 1.34 1.31 -18.86
C GLY A 457 2.27 1.61 -17.67
N GLU A 458 1.82 1.38 -16.44
CA GLU A 458 2.55 1.63 -15.20
C GLU A 458 3.17 0.36 -14.64
N HIS A 459 4.41 0.45 -14.14
CA HIS A 459 5.16 -0.60 -13.45
C HIS A 459 5.57 -1.76 -14.38
N ALA A 460 6.07 -1.42 -15.56
CA ALA A 460 6.41 -2.39 -16.60
C ALA A 460 7.47 -3.44 -16.18
N ARG A 461 8.35 -3.14 -15.20
CA ARG A 461 9.46 -4.00 -14.75
C ARG A 461 9.35 -4.41 -13.27
N GLY A 462 8.13 -4.54 -12.75
CA GLY A 462 7.86 -4.94 -11.38
C GLY A 462 8.02 -6.43 -11.06
N TYR A 463 8.53 -7.23 -11.97
CA TYR A 463 8.54 -8.71 -12.03
C TYR A 463 8.76 -9.43 -10.71
N HIS A 464 9.70 -8.93 -9.90
CA HIS A 464 10.20 -9.64 -8.71
C HIS A 464 9.88 -8.95 -7.40
N THR A 465 8.98 -7.94 -7.39
CA THR A 465 8.57 -7.27 -6.16
C THR A 465 7.82 -8.19 -5.18
N GLY A 466 7.27 -9.31 -5.64
CA GLY A 466 6.67 -10.38 -4.82
C GLY A 466 7.59 -11.57 -4.54
N ALA A 467 8.88 -11.52 -4.92
CA ALA A 467 9.82 -12.65 -4.81
C ALA A 467 10.63 -12.65 -3.48
N GLY A 468 10.05 -12.12 -2.41
CA GLY A 468 10.72 -11.97 -1.11
C GLY A 468 11.57 -10.71 -1.07
N TRP A 469 11.12 -9.62 -1.67
CA TRP A 469 11.77 -8.32 -1.58
C TRP A 469 11.79 -7.85 -0.13
N LEU A 470 12.99 -7.75 0.43
CA LEU A 470 13.27 -7.29 1.79
C LEU A 470 13.72 -5.83 1.74
N SER A 471 12.82 -4.92 2.05
CA SER A 471 13.12 -3.50 2.20
C SER A 471 13.43 -3.17 3.66
N TRP A 472 14.36 -2.22 3.89
CA TRP A 472 14.72 -1.81 5.24
C TRP A 472 15.32 -0.40 5.28
N TRP A 473 15.16 0.28 6.41
CA TRP A 473 15.54 1.67 6.67
C TRP A 473 16.06 1.82 8.10
N GLY A 474 16.98 2.74 8.30
CA GLY A 474 17.46 3.13 9.61
C GLY A 474 17.03 4.53 10.02
N SER A 475 17.13 4.86 11.30
CA SER A 475 16.74 6.16 11.84
C SER A 475 17.62 7.33 11.37
N GLY A 476 18.83 7.05 10.89
CA GLY A 476 19.76 8.05 10.38
C GLY A 476 20.36 7.73 9.01
N PHE A 477 19.80 6.75 8.28
CA PHE A 477 20.31 6.29 6.99
C PHE A 477 19.21 5.53 6.22
N GLY A 478 19.31 5.53 4.88
CA GLY A 478 18.50 4.68 4.01
C GLY A 478 17.08 5.17 3.73
N LEU A 479 16.65 6.35 4.24
CA LEU A 479 15.33 6.91 3.88
C LEU A 479 15.28 7.33 2.39
N GLU A 480 16.42 7.54 1.76
CA GLU A 480 16.57 7.85 0.33
C GLU A 480 16.50 6.61 -0.58
N GLN A 481 16.69 5.40 -0.05
CA GLN A 481 16.95 4.16 -0.77
C GLN A 481 16.04 3.92 -1.98
N TYR A 482 14.72 4.10 -1.81
CA TYR A 482 13.73 3.86 -2.86
C TYR A 482 13.18 5.17 -3.45
N SER A 483 13.51 6.31 -2.87
CA SER A 483 12.97 7.63 -3.22
C SER A 483 13.81 8.41 -4.23
N ASP A 484 15.11 8.11 -4.38
CA ASP A 484 16.02 8.78 -5.32
C ASP A 484 16.17 8.00 -6.63
N ALA A 485 15.17 8.03 -7.49
CA ALA A 485 15.18 7.39 -8.81
C ALA A 485 15.62 5.91 -8.81
N PHE A 486 15.35 5.19 -7.73
CA PHE A 486 15.66 3.76 -7.60
C PHE A 486 14.93 2.96 -8.69
N TRP A 487 13.61 3.11 -8.80
CA TRP A 487 12.77 2.28 -9.66
C TRP A 487 13.14 2.34 -11.14
N PRO A 488 13.42 3.51 -11.76
CA PRO A 488 13.83 3.54 -13.17
C PRO A 488 15.28 3.08 -13.41
N THR A 489 16.12 2.98 -12.37
CA THR A 489 17.55 2.68 -12.54
C THR A 489 18.01 1.36 -11.95
N VAL A 490 17.25 0.73 -11.06
CA VAL A 490 17.63 -0.56 -10.46
C VAL A 490 17.62 -1.70 -11.50
N ASP A 491 18.46 -2.72 -11.28
CA ASP A 491 18.29 -4.02 -11.96
C ASP A 491 17.04 -4.71 -11.35
N PRO A 492 15.93 -4.89 -12.09
CA PRO A 492 14.72 -5.48 -11.54
C PRO A 492 14.87 -6.96 -11.14
N TYR A 493 15.97 -7.60 -11.54
CA TYR A 493 16.35 -8.96 -11.13
C TYR A 493 17.22 -8.98 -9.87
N ARG A 494 17.57 -7.83 -9.29
CA ARG A 494 18.43 -7.70 -8.11
C ARG A 494 17.84 -6.75 -7.07
N LEU A 495 16.53 -6.86 -6.79
CA LEU A 495 15.96 -6.17 -5.63
C LEU A 495 16.51 -6.79 -4.33
N PRO A 496 16.70 -6.02 -3.25
CA PRO A 496 17.21 -6.56 -1.99
C PRO A 496 16.42 -7.78 -1.50
N GLY A 497 17.10 -8.84 -1.11
CA GLY A 497 16.49 -10.04 -0.52
C GLY A 497 15.84 -11.02 -1.48
N ILE A 498 15.64 -10.71 -2.77
CA ILE A 498 14.95 -11.62 -3.70
C ILE A 498 15.84 -12.81 -4.11
N THR A 499 15.18 -13.89 -4.52
CA THR A 499 15.80 -14.99 -5.29
C THR A 499 15.10 -15.05 -6.64
N ALA A 500 15.84 -14.95 -7.73
CA ALA A 500 15.27 -14.85 -9.07
C ALA A 500 16.11 -15.58 -10.12
N SER A 501 15.45 -16.19 -11.11
CA SER A 501 16.07 -16.63 -12.36
C SER A 501 16.40 -15.40 -13.22
N ARG A 502 17.55 -15.40 -13.86
CA ARG A 502 17.97 -14.37 -14.83
C ARG A 502 17.31 -14.52 -16.19
N LYS A 503 16.30 -15.38 -16.30
CA LYS A 503 15.49 -15.53 -17.53
C LYS A 503 14.87 -14.18 -17.92
N PRO A 504 15.11 -13.67 -19.13
CA PRO A 504 14.58 -12.39 -19.57
C PRO A 504 13.05 -12.36 -19.58
N LEU A 505 12.46 -11.28 -19.11
CA LEU A 505 11.03 -11.00 -19.14
C LEU A 505 10.78 -9.74 -19.98
N ALA A 506 9.70 -9.74 -20.75
CA ALA A 506 9.26 -8.57 -21.47
C ALA A 506 8.57 -7.56 -20.52
N ASP A 507 8.60 -6.28 -20.87
CA ASP A 507 7.93 -5.23 -20.09
C ASP A 507 6.44 -5.57 -19.89
N GLY A 508 5.96 -5.58 -18.66
CA GLY A 508 4.59 -5.92 -18.27
C GLY A 508 4.26 -7.41 -18.21
N GLN A 509 5.20 -8.29 -18.57
CA GLN A 509 4.95 -9.74 -18.61
C GLN A 509 4.60 -10.30 -17.23
N GLY A 510 3.46 -11.01 -17.15
CA GLY A 510 3.00 -11.67 -15.93
C GLY A 510 2.48 -10.73 -14.83
N GLY A 511 2.22 -9.45 -15.15
CA GLY A 511 1.71 -8.47 -14.18
C GLY A 511 0.33 -7.90 -14.51
N ASN A 512 -0.31 -8.32 -15.58
CA ASN A 512 -1.54 -7.72 -16.11
C ASN A 512 -2.66 -7.63 -15.05
N TRP A 513 -2.86 -6.43 -14.48
CA TRP A 513 -3.81 -6.17 -13.39
C TRP A 513 -3.68 -7.15 -12.21
N GLY A 514 -2.44 -7.49 -11.84
CA GLY A 514 -2.16 -8.43 -10.77
C GLY A 514 -2.47 -9.89 -11.12
N GLN A 515 -2.34 -10.31 -12.38
CA GLN A 515 -2.55 -11.70 -12.84
C GLN A 515 -1.40 -12.17 -13.73
N PRO A 516 -1.04 -13.45 -13.67
CA PRO A 516 -1.51 -14.47 -12.74
C PRO A 516 -0.87 -14.35 -11.33
N CYS A 517 -1.51 -14.97 -10.35
CA CYS A 517 -0.90 -15.25 -9.06
C CYS A 517 -0.06 -16.56 -9.14
N PRO A 518 1.01 -16.70 -8.34
CA PRO A 518 1.74 -17.98 -8.28
C PRO A 518 0.90 -19.10 -7.67
N ASP A 519 1.02 -20.31 -8.21
CA ASP A 519 0.28 -21.48 -7.75
C ASP A 519 0.97 -22.12 -6.52
N VAL A 520 1.05 -21.35 -5.41
CA VAL A 520 1.60 -21.78 -4.12
C VAL A 520 0.78 -21.21 -2.97
N ASP A 521 0.60 -21.97 -1.91
CA ASP A 521 -0.22 -21.57 -0.78
C ASP A 521 0.60 -21.17 0.46
N TRP A 522 1.73 -21.85 0.70
CA TRP A 522 2.48 -21.65 1.92
C TRP A 522 3.27 -20.34 1.87
N VAL A 523 2.63 -19.25 2.26
CA VAL A 523 3.20 -17.91 2.44
C VAL A 523 2.59 -17.27 3.69
N GLY A 524 3.41 -16.70 4.55
CA GLY A 524 3.02 -16.12 5.83
C GLY A 524 3.97 -16.54 6.93
N GLY A 525 3.45 -16.90 8.09
CA GLY A 525 4.31 -17.25 9.20
C GLY A 525 3.64 -17.05 10.56
N THR A 526 4.44 -16.90 11.62
CA THR A 526 3.96 -16.67 12.97
C THR A 526 4.72 -15.55 13.69
N THR A 527 4.09 -14.96 14.72
CA THR A 527 4.69 -13.88 15.53
C THR A 527 4.13 -13.90 16.94
N ASP A 528 4.96 -13.54 17.92
CA ASP A 528 4.51 -13.25 19.28
C ASP A 528 4.10 -11.77 19.47
N GLY A 529 4.28 -10.93 18.43
CA GLY A 529 4.06 -9.49 18.41
C GLY A 529 5.34 -8.67 18.48
N GLU A 530 6.47 -9.27 18.87
CA GLU A 530 7.78 -8.65 18.98
C GLU A 530 8.80 -9.28 18.02
N PHE A 531 8.79 -10.60 17.91
CA PHE A 531 9.60 -11.41 17.02
C PHE A 531 8.72 -12.19 16.05
N GLY A 532 9.30 -12.66 14.94
CA GLY A 532 8.55 -13.39 13.94
C GLY A 532 9.36 -14.44 13.18
N ALA A 533 8.65 -15.42 12.64
CA ALA A 533 9.13 -16.35 11.64
C ALA A 533 8.21 -16.22 10.42
N THR A 534 8.74 -15.67 9.34
CA THR A 534 8.01 -15.50 8.08
C THR A 534 8.61 -16.42 7.03
N GLY A 535 7.80 -16.93 6.11
CA GLY A 535 8.30 -17.77 5.04
C GLY A 535 7.49 -17.63 3.75
N GLN A 536 8.13 -17.95 2.65
CA GLN A 536 7.56 -17.99 1.32
C GLN A 536 7.99 -19.26 0.57
N HIS A 537 7.03 -20.07 0.17
CA HIS A 537 7.26 -20.97 -0.96
C HIS A 537 7.27 -20.10 -2.22
N LEU A 538 8.44 -19.78 -2.70
CA LEU A 538 8.63 -18.92 -3.87
C LEU A 538 8.55 -19.76 -5.14
N LYS A 539 7.69 -19.35 -6.07
CA LYS A 539 7.66 -19.81 -7.44
C LYS A 539 8.01 -18.65 -8.37
N GLY A 540 8.98 -18.82 -9.24
CA GLY A 540 9.44 -17.78 -10.16
C GLY A 540 8.36 -17.39 -11.16
N LEU A 541 8.31 -16.10 -11.51
CA LEU A 541 7.43 -15.58 -12.54
C LEU A 541 7.89 -16.07 -13.91
N GLU A 542 6.97 -16.71 -14.68
CA GLU A 542 7.26 -17.27 -16.01
C GLU A 542 8.53 -18.17 -16.02
N SER A 543 8.80 -18.84 -14.90
CA SER A 543 10.03 -19.57 -14.61
C SER A 543 9.70 -20.91 -13.93
N THR A 544 10.57 -21.90 -14.16
CA THR A 544 10.52 -23.18 -13.43
C THR A 544 11.11 -23.06 -12.03
N MET A 545 11.74 -21.94 -11.70
CA MET A 545 12.40 -21.72 -10.40
C MET A 545 11.45 -21.90 -9.22
N ASN A 546 11.88 -22.68 -8.25
CA ASN A 546 11.26 -22.85 -6.94
C ASN A 546 12.30 -22.64 -5.84
N ALA A 547 11.84 -22.13 -4.68
CA ALA A 547 12.67 -22.01 -3.48
C ALA A 547 11.78 -21.99 -2.21
N LYS A 548 12.38 -22.35 -1.08
CA LYS A 548 11.82 -22.11 0.25
C LYS A 548 12.64 -21.00 0.89
N LYS A 549 11.99 -19.92 1.27
CA LYS A 549 12.64 -18.74 1.89
C LYS A 549 12.05 -18.51 3.26
N SER A 550 12.91 -18.22 4.26
CA SER A 550 12.49 -17.86 5.61
C SER A 550 13.24 -16.62 6.09
N TRP A 551 12.51 -15.78 6.83
CA TRP A 551 13.02 -14.63 7.55
C TRP A 551 12.66 -14.78 9.02
N PHE A 552 13.69 -14.80 9.88
CA PHE A 552 13.53 -14.81 11.33
C PHE A 552 13.90 -13.42 11.85
N TRP A 553 12.91 -12.75 12.42
CA TRP A 553 12.95 -11.35 12.80
C TRP A 553 13.33 -11.23 14.27
N LEU A 554 14.48 -10.63 14.54
CA LEU A 554 15.09 -10.53 15.86
C LEU A 554 15.12 -9.09 16.36
N ASP A 555 15.80 -8.82 17.45
CA ASP A 555 15.87 -7.49 18.06
C ASP A 555 16.76 -6.52 17.26
N ASP A 556 17.92 -6.99 16.78
CA ASP A 556 18.91 -6.19 16.06
C ASP A 556 19.20 -6.70 14.64
N SER A 557 18.49 -7.73 14.18
CA SER A 557 18.87 -8.45 12.96
C SER A 557 17.71 -9.21 12.32
N VAL A 558 17.93 -9.59 11.06
CA VAL A 558 17.03 -10.48 10.31
C VAL A 558 17.87 -11.66 9.79
N VAL A 559 17.54 -12.88 10.22
CA VAL A 559 18.18 -14.09 9.67
C VAL A 559 17.41 -14.53 8.43
N CYS A 560 18.10 -14.61 7.30
CA CYS A 560 17.54 -14.95 5.98
C CYS A 560 18.05 -16.31 5.55
N LEU A 561 17.16 -17.28 5.38
CA LEU A 561 17.47 -18.63 4.93
C LEU A 561 16.78 -18.92 3.60
N GLY A 562 17.47 -19.64 2.72
CA GLY A 562 16.91 -20.18 1.49
C GLY A 562 17.38 -21.60 1.25
N ALA A 563 16.48 -22.46 0.78
CA ALA A 563 16.77 -23.86 0.46
C ALA A 563 15.83 -24.40 -0.65
N GLY A 564 16.15 -25.56 -1.20
CA GLY A 564 15.37 -26.14 -2.27
C GLY A 564 15.36 -25.28 -3.54
N ILE A 565 16.39 -24.46 -3.74
CA ILE A 565 16.49 -23.58 -4.90
C ILE A 565 16.79 -24.44 -6.12
N THR A 566 15.83 -24.57 -7.01
CA THR A 566 15.88 -25.42 -8.18
C THR A 566 15.30 -24.70 -9.39
N SER A 567 15.91 -24.83 -10.54
CA SER A 567 15.43 -24.31 -11.83
C SER A 567 15.81 -25.26 -12.97
N THR A 568 15.12 -25.14 -14.09
CA THR A 568 15.42 -25.81 -15.36
C THR A 568 15.19 -24.86 -16.54
N ASP A 569 15.36 -23.55 -16.30
CA ASP A 569 15.10 -22.51 -17.29
C ASP A 569 16.25 -22.33 -18.30
N GLY A 570 17.43 -22.88 -18.02
CA GLY A 570 18.66 -22.64 -18.79
C GLY A 570 19.35 -21.32 -18.43
N TYR A 571 18.97 -20.69 -17.29
CA TYR A 571 19.50 -19.41 -16.83
C TYR A 571 20.07 -19.51 -15.40
N ALA A 572 20.98 -18.60 -15.07
CA ALA A 572 21.50 -18.49 -13.73
C ALA A 572 20.38 -18.07 -12.74
N VAL A 573 20.45 -18.57 -11.52
CA VAL A 573 19.59 -18.15 -10.40
C VAL A 573 20.45 -17.42 -9.37
N GLU A 574 20.02 -16.22 -8.99
CA GLU A 574 20.74 -15.40 -8.03
C GLU A 574 19.86 -15.12 -6.79
N THR A 575 20.49 -15.05 -5.61
CA THR A 575 19.91 -14.46 -4.41
C THR A 575 20.62 -13.17 -4.11
N THR A 576 19.91 -12.04 -4.20
CA THR A 576 20.44 -10.73 -3.83
C THR A 576 20.40 -10.60 -2.30
N VAL A 577 21.56 -10.44 -1.69
CA VAL A 577 21.68 -10.16 -0.25
C VAL A 577 21.24 -8.73 0.03
N ASP A 578 21.81 -7.77 -0.73
CA ASP A 578 21.38 -6.38 -0.72
C ASP A 578 21.79 -5.68 -2.04
N ASN A 579 21.11 -4.57 -2.33
CA ASN A 579 21.39 -3.70 -3.47
C ASN A 579 21.14 -2.25 -3.05
N ARG A 580 22.20 -1.55 -2.65
CA ARG A 580 22.11 -0.19 -2.15
C ARG A 580 22.18 0.83 -3.27
N ALA A 581 21.15 1.68 -3.36
CA ALA A 581 21.20 2.89 -4.17
C ALA A 581 22.12 3.91 -3.48
N LEU A 582 23.11 4.39 -4.21
CA LEU A 582 24.15 5.28 -3.70
C LEU A 582 24.00 6.72 -4.22
N GLY A 583 22.85 7.06 -4.81
CA GLY A 583 22.64 8.34 -5.47
C GLY A 583 23.52 8.52 -6.71
N ALA A 584 23.77 9.79 -7.09
CA ALA A 584 24.56 10.12 -8.28
C ALA A 584 26.07 9.99 -8.06
N ALA A 585 26.57 10.09 -6.82
CA ALA A 585 27.99 10.21 -6.52
C ALA A 585 28.47 9.36 -5.32
N GLY A 586 27.57 8.66 -4.63
CA GLY A 586 27.91 7.92 -3.43
C GLY A 586 28.92 6.80 -3.70
N ALA A 587 29.83 6.58 -2.74
CA ALA A 587 30.86 5.54 -2.78
C ALA A 587 31.20 5.04 -1.36
N PRO A 588 30.22 4.50 -0.58
CA PRO A 588 30.48 3.99 0.76
C PRO A 588 31.53 2.88 0.70
N GLU A 589 32.34 2.76 1.73
CA GLU A 589 33.31 1.67 1.83
C GLU A 589 32.61 0.32 1.95
N LEU A 590 33.07 -0.66 1.16
CA LEU A 590 32.73 -2.07 1.34
C LEU A 590 33.90 -2.75 2.03
N THR A 591 33.69 -3.32 3.19
CA THR A 591 34.63 -4.20 3.88
C THR A 591 34.13 -5.64 3.79
N VAL A 592 34.99 -6.60 3.40
CA VAL A 592 34.73 -8.04 3.44
C VAL A 592 35.84 -8.70 4.24
N ASP A 593 35.49 -9.42 5.30
CA ASP A 593 36.40 -10.14 6.21
C ASP A 593 37.57 -9.26 6.69
N GLY A 594 37.24 -8.00 7.09
CA GLY A 594 38.19 -7.03 7.61
C GLY A 594 39.07 -6.36 6.54
N ARG A 595 38.80 -6.58 5.26
CA ARG A 595 39.54 -5.97 4.17
C ARG A 595 38.68 -5.00 3.38
N SER A 596 39.12 -3.74 3.29
CA SER A 596 38.50 -2.74 2.43
C SER A 596 38.58 -3.15 0.96
N GLN A 597 37.51 -2.94 0.23
CA GLN A 597 37.39 -3.26 -1.20
C GLN A 597 37.47 -2.01 -2.05
N PRO A 598 37.91 -2.13 -3.33
CA PRO A 598 38.00 -0.99 -4.24
C PRO A 598 36.66 -0.20 -4.37
N GLY A 599 36.76 1.14 -4.39
CA GLY A 599 35.60 2.06 -4.49
C GLY A 599 35.22 2.47 -5.91
N GLN A 600 36.03 2.13 -6.94
CA GLN A 600 35.77 2.56 -8.32
C GLN A 600 34.56 1.86 -8.95
N GLN A 601 33.83 2.60 -9.77
CA GLN A 601 32.74 2.05 -10.58
C GLN A 601 33.26 1.03 -11.60
N GLY A 602 32.46 0.02 -11.91
CA GLY A 602 32.83 -1.12 -12.75
C GLY A 602 33.64 -2.20 -12.02
N TRP A 603 33.93 -2.03 -10.72
CA TRP A 603 34.60 -3.06 -9.94
C TRP A 603 33.64 -4.18 -9.60
N SER A 604 34.12 -5.42 -9.71
CA SER A 604 33.42 -6.61 -9.24
C SER A 604 34.39 -7.64 -8.69
N ARG A 605 33.93 -8.43 -7.75
CA ARG A 605 34.68 -9.55 -7.18
C ARG A 605 33.76 -10.60 -6.58
N THR A 606 34.13 -11.88 -6.74
CA THR A 606 33.54 -12.99 -6.00
C THR A 606 34.49 -13.44 -4.89
N PHE A 607 33.98 -13.60 -3.69
CA PHE A 607 34.65 -14.13 -2.50
C PHE A 607 34.12 -15.55 -2.30
N GLU A 608 35.00 -16.54 -2.26
CA GLU A 608 34.61 -17.96 -2.26
C GLU A 608 34.06 -18.42 -0.90
N ASP A 609 34.51 -17.78 0.21
CA ASP A 609 34.11 -18.14 1.59
C ASP A 609 34.07 -16.90 2.47
N ALA A 610 33.19 -15.95 2.13
CA ALA A 610 32.99 -14.75 2.94
C ALA A 610 32.31 -15.09 4.26
N GLU A 611 32.87 -14.68 5.40
CA GLU A 611 32.24 -14.81 6.71
C GLU A 611 31.37 -13.59 7.04
N TRP A 612 31.76 -12.40 6.57
CA TRP A 612 30.96 -11.19 6.76
C TRP A 612 31.31 -10.09 5.75
N ALA A 613 30.36 -9.20 5.53
CA ALA A 613 30.53 -7.98 4.77
C ALA A 613 29.91 -6.79 5.52
N HIS A 614 30.44 -5.60 5.29
CA HIS A 614 29.89 -4.35 5.85
C HIS A 614 29.89 -3.26 4.80
N VAL A 615 28.78 -2.57 4.65
CA VAL A 615 28.62 -1.37 3.83
C VAL A 615 28.56 -0.16 4.76
N GLU A 616 29.53 0.73 4.65
CA GLU A 616 29.68 1.91 5.50
C GLU A 616 28.42 2.75 5.51
N GLY A 617 27.96 3.15 6.71
CA GLY A 617 26.78 3.96 6.90
C GLY A 617 25.44 3.24 6.64
N HIS A 618 25.46 1.92 6.34
CA HIS A 618 24.26 1.17 6.04
C HIS A 618 24.09 -0.06 6.95
N ALA A 619 24.77 -1.15 6.68
CA ALA A 619 24.55 -2.41 7.40
C ALA A 619 25.77 -3.34 7.41
N GLY A 620 25.73 -4.28 8.36
CA GLY A 620 26.53 -5.49 8.33
C GLY A 620 25.77 -6.69 7.81
N TYR A 621 26.50 -7.62 7.22
CA TYR A 621 25.98 -8.90 6.72
C TYR A 621 26.89 -10.01 7.24
N VAL A 622 26.31 -10.99 7.94
CA VAL A 622 27.06 -12.15 8.45
C VAL A 622 26.61 -13.39 7.68
N PHE A 623 27.55 -14.24 7.31
CA PHE A 623 27.33 -15.50 6.63
C PHE A 623 27.71 -16.67 7.53
N PRO A 624 26.76 -17.20 8.35
CA PRO A 624 27.09 -18.16 9.43
C PRO A 624 27.73 -19.47 8.98
N CYS A 625 27.56 -19.82 7.72
CA CYS A 625 28.14 -21.04 7.12
C CYS A 625 29.22 -20.73 6.08
N GLY A 626 29.71 -19.47 6.02
CA GLY A 626 30.46 -18.98 4.87
C GLY A 626 29.56 -18.78 3.64
N ALA A 627 29.95 -17.94 2.72
CA ALA A 627 29.20 -17.74 1.49
C ALA A 627 30.12 -17.48 0.29
N ARG A 628 29.72 -18.02 -0.87
CA ARG A 628 30.26 -17.55 -2.15
C ARG A 628 29.53 -16.25 -2.49
N LEU A 629 30.15 -15.12 -2.07
CA LEU A 629 29.59 -13.77 -2.17
C LEU A 629 30.15 -13.05 -3.38
N SER A 630 29.29 -12.58 -4.27
CA SER A 630 29.65 -11.65 -5.33
C SER A 630 29.27 -10.21 -4.95
N ALA A 631 30.20 -9.29 -5.20
CA ALA A 631 30.01 -7.86 -4.98
C ALA A 631 30.28 -7.08 -6.26
N VAL A 632 29.42 -6.12 -6.58
CA VAL A 632 29.52 -5.30 -7.80
C VAL A 632 29.24 -3.83 -7.47
N ARG A 633 30.10 -2.94 -8.00
CA ARG A 633 29.86 -1.50 -8.04
C ARG A 633 29.60 -1.08 -9.48
N GLU A 634 28.42 -0.55 -9.74
CA GLU A 634 28.03 -0.17 -11.10
C GLU A 634 27.24 1.14 -11.13
N GLU A 635 27.34 1.83 -12.26
CA GLU A 635 26.40 2.90 -12.62
C GLU A 635 25.32 2.32 -13.54
N ARG A 636 24.08 2.69 -13.27
CA ARG A 636 22.92 2.25 -14.05
C ARG A 636 22.14 3.47 -14.51
N THR A 637 21.81 3.48 -15.80
CA THR A 637 21.01 4.54 -16.42
C THR A 637 19.66 3.98 -16.85
N GLY A 638 18.60 4.70 -16.53
CA GLY A 638 17.23 4.41 -16.95
C GLY A 638 16.42 5.69 -17.01
N ALA A 639 15.18 5.58 -17.45
CA ALA A 639 14.22 6.68 -17.48
C ALA A 639 12.88 6.24 -16.88
N TRP A 640 12.12 7.17 -16.33
CA TRP A 640 10.79 6.84 -15.81
C TRP A 640 9.88 6.28 -16.90
N LYS A 641 10.06 6.72 -18.14
CA LYS A 641 9.33 6.17 -19.30
C LYS A 641 9.57 4.67 -19.52
N ASP A 642 10.70 4.13 -19.09
CA ASP A 642 11.01 2.70 -19.23
C ASP A 642 10.11 1.80 -18.38
N ILE A 643 9.56 2.36 -17.30
CA ILE A 643 8.72 1.62 -16.34
C ILE A 643 7.29 2.16 -16.25
N ASN A 644 7.02 3.32 -16.88
CA ASN A 644 5.71 3.96 -16.91
C ASN A 644 5.60 4.79 -18.19
N THR A 645 4.69 4.44 -19.07
CA THR A 645 4.52 5.10 -20.39
C THR A 645 4.23 6.60 -20.30
N GLY A 646 3.65 7.07 -19.19
CA GLY A 646 3.42 8.48 -18.88
C GLY A 646 4.60 9.20 -18.24
N GLY A 647 5.71 8.53 -17.97
CA GLY A 647 6.89 9.10 -17.36
C GLY A 647 7.77 9.90 -18.35
N PRO A 648 8.64 10.81 -17.86
CA PRO A 648 9.62 11.49 -18.69
C PRO A 648 10.66 10.51 -19.24
N ALA A 649 11.17 10.84 -20.43
CA ALA A 649 12.18 10.05 -21.13
C ALA A 649 13.63 10.47 -20.80
N ASP A 650 13.81 11.49 -19.98
CA ASP A 650 15.13 11.99 -19.61
C ASP A 650 15.93 10.92 -18.89
N PRO A 651 17.17 10.62 -19.31
CA PRO A 651 18.00 9.61 -18.71
C PRO A 651 18.48 10.03 -17.32
N ILE A 652 18.41 9.14 -16.37
CA ILE A 652 18.87 9.32 -15.00
C ILE A 652 19.91 8.25 -14.71
N THR A 653 21.08 8.63 -14.18
CA THR A 653 22.14 7.69 -13.78
C THR A 653 22.27 7.66 -12.26
N ARG A 654 22.31 6.46 -11.69
CA ARG A 654 22.55 6.22 -10.25
C ARG A 654 23.59 5.13 -10.06
N ARG A 655 24.32 5.23 -8.96
CA ARG A 655 25.33 4.25 -8.53
C ARG A 655 24.71 3.22 -7.62
N TYR A 656 25.20 2.01 -7.74
CA TYR A 656 24.76 0.86 -6.95
C TYR A 656 25.95 0.09 -6.37
N LEU A 657 25.74 -0.46 -5.17
CA LEU A 657 26.57 -1.52 -4.60
C LEU A 657 25.67 -2.72 -4.35
N THR A 658 25.90 -3.78 -5.11
CA THR A 658 25.12 -5.02 -5.04
C THR A 658 25.94 -6.13 -4.41
N LEU A 659 25.36 -6.85 -3.44
CA LEU A 659 25.88 -8.08 -2.84
C LEU A 659 24.91 -9.22 -3.19
N TYR A 660 25.40 -10.32 -3.79
CA TYR A 660 24.54 -11.44 -4.17
C TYR A 660 25.28 -12.78 -4.16
N THR A 661 24.53 -13.86 -4.03
CA THR A 661 24.98 -15.25 -4.21
C THR A 661 24.48 -15.76 -5.54
N ASP A 662 25.40 -16.23 -6.39
CA ASP A 662 25.08 -16.89 -7.64
C ASP A 662 25.01 -18.41 -7.40
N HIS A 663 23.83 -19.00 -7.63
CA HIS A 663 23.57 -20.44 -7.50
C HIS A 663 23.92 -21.23 -8.76
N GLY A 664 24.40 -20.56 -9.83
CA GLY A 664 24.69 -21.15 -11.14
C GLY A 664 23.46 -21.30 -12.02
N THR A 665 23.69 -21.86 -13.22
CA THR A 665 22.64 -22.18 -14.18
C THR A 665 21.95 -23.49 -13.77
N ASP A 666 20.61 -23.49 -13.77
CA ASP A 666 19.77 -24.63 -13.42
C ASP A 666 20.20 -25.32 -12.11
N PRO A 667 20.26 -24.58 -11.00
CA PRO A 667 20.63 -25.15 -9.71
C PRO A 667 19.64 -26.25 -9.30
N THR A 668 20.17 -27.23 -8.56
CA THR A 668 19.38 -28.31 -7.95
C THR A 668 19.62 -28.27 -6.45
N ASP A 669 18.56 -28.01 -5.66
CA ASP A 669 18.57 -27.99 -4.20
C ASP A 669 19.65 -27.07 -3.58
N ALA A 670 19.92 -25.92 -4.25
CA ALA A 670 20.86 -24.94 -3.71
C ALA A 670 20.31 -24.24 -2.47
N THR A 671 21.21 -23.72 -1.63
CA THR A 671 20.89 -23.08 -0.35
C THR A 671 21.65 -21.78 -0.15
N TYR A 672 21.15 -20.91 0.72
CA TYR A 672 21.88 -19.78 1.27
C TYR A 672 21.50 -19.51 2.74
N ALA A 673 22.40 -18.84 3.46
CA ALA A 673 22.13 -18.31 4.80
C ALA A 673 22.92 -17.02 4.98
N TYR A 674 22.22 -15.96 5.37
CA TYR A 674 22.84 -14.71 5.81
C TYR A 674 22.03 -14.02 6.89
N VAL A 675 22.68 -13.13 7.62
CA VAL A 675 22.06 -12.28 8.63
C VAL A 675 22.29 -10.83 8.24
N LEU A 676 21.19 -10.07 8.12
CA LEU A 676 21.20 -8.62 7.95
C LEU A 676 21.25 -7.96 9.34
N LEU A 677 22.18 -7.04 9.53
CA LEU A 677 22.38 -6.24 10.75
C LEU A 677 22.23 -4.75 10.38
N PRO A 678 21.00 -4.18 10.38
CA PRO A 678 20.78 -2.78 10.01
C PRO A 678 21.55 -1.82 10.95
N GLY A 679 22.30 -0.87 10.37
CA GLY A 679 23.07 0.13 11.12
C GLY A 679 24.28 -0.38 11.91
N ALA A 680 24.60 -1.67 11.83
CA ALA A 680 25.76 -2.21 12.52
C ALA A 680 27.07 -1.65 11.93
N SER A 681 28.03 -1.33 12.79
CA SER A 681 29.39 -0.98 12.37
C SER A 681 30.17 -2.21 11.87
N ALA A 682 31.24 -1.99 11.11
CA ALA A 682 32.16 -3.07 10.70
C ALA A 682 32.67 -3.88 11.90
N ARG A 683 32.99 -3.20 13.02
CA ARG A 683 33.39 -3.86 14.27
C ARG A 683 32.30 -4.76 14.84
N THR A 684 31.08 -4.26 14.94
CA THR A 684 29.94 -5.03 15.45
C THR A 684 29.66 -6.23 14.54
N THR A 685 29.74 -6.04 13.22
CA THR A 685 29.56 -7.11 12.23
C THR A 685 30.60 -8.21 12.39
N ALA A 686 31.89 -7.83 12.51
CA ALA A 686 32.99 -8.78 12.73
C ALA A 686 32.83 -9.53 14.06
N GLN A 687 32.44 -8.86 15.14
CA GLN A 687 32.18 -9.49 16.44
C GLN A 687 31.03 -10.51 16.34
N ARG A 688 29.94 -10.16 15.64
CA ARG A 688 28.80 -11.02 15.43
C ARG A 688 29.16 -12.25 14.57
N ALA A 689 30.00 -12.08 13.55
CA ALA A 689 30.51 -13.19 12.73
C ALA A 689 31.41 -14.14 13.54
N GLY A 690 32.25 -13.60 14.45
CA GLY A 690 33.12 -14.39 15.32
C GLY A 690 32.42 -15.12 16.46
N ASP A 691 31.25 -14.66 16.87
CA ASP A 691 30.45 -15.33 17.91
C ASP A 691 29.59 -16.45 17.31
N ARG A 692 30.09 -17.67 17.34
CA ARG A 692 29.39 -18.83 16.79
C ARG A 692 28.31 -19.40 17.72
N GLY A 693 28.14 -18.82 18.92
CA GLY A 693 27.17 -19.28 19.92
C GLY A 693 25.83 -18.57 19.92
N TRP A 694 25.77 -17.34 19.41
CA TRP A 694 24.58 -16.49 19.50
C TRP A 694 23.40 -17.00 18.63
N LEU A 695 23.70 -17.53 17.45
CA LEU A 695 22.73 -18.07 16.49
C LEU A 695 23.09 -19.52 16.13
N ARG A 696 22.10 -20.40 16.23
CA ARG A 696 22.18 -21.75 15.69
C ARG A 696 21.16 -21.91 14.58
N ILE A 697 21.58 -22.19 13.36
CA ILE A 697 20.70 -22.65 12.28
C ILE A 697 20.42 -24.13 12.58
N LEU A 698 19.17 -24.44 12.91
CA LEU A 698 18.72 -25.78 13.31
C LEU A 698 18.45 -26.66 12.10
N ALA A 699 17.94 -26.03 11.02
CA ALA A 699 17.65 -26.65 9.73
C ALA A 699 17.66 -25.58 8.65
N ASN A 700 18.13 -25.94 7.44
CA ASN A 700 17.97 -25.15 6.22
C ASN A 700 17.87 -26.11 5.03
N SER A 701 16.66 -26.63 4.81
CA SER A 701 16.34 -27.60 3.76
C SER A 701 15.02 -27.28 3.08
N GLY A 702 14.71 -27.94 2.00
CA GLY A 702 13.43 -27.84 1.30
C GLY A 702 12.22 -28.24 2.14
N ASP A 703 12.44 -28.99 3.25
CA ASP A 703 11.38 -29.48 4.15
C ASP A 703 11.24 -28.65 5.41
N GLN A 704 12.31 -28.12 5.98
CA GLN A 704 12.28 -27.30 7.19
C GLN A 704 13.38 -26.24 7.18
N GLN A 705 13.05 -25.09 7.79
CA GLN A 705 14.01 -24.02 8.09
C GLN A 705 13.79 -23.56 9.53
N GLY A 706 14.85 -23.48 10.33
CA GLY A 706 14.68 -23.12 11.73
C GLY A 706 15.95 -22.58 12.36
N VAL A 707 15.76 -21.74 13.37
CA VAL A 707 16.84 -21.08 14.12
C VAL A 707 16.59 -21.16 15.62
N HIS A 708 17.67 -21.06 16.38
CA HIS A 708 17.64 -20.85 17.82
C HIS A 708 18.58 -19.72 18.20
N VAL A 709 18.07 -18.76 19.00
CA VAL A 709 18.81 -17.62 19.54
C VAL A 709 18.74 -17.66 21.05
N ALA A 710 19.83 -18.09 21.67
CA ALA A 710 19.85 -18.42 23.11
C ALA A 710 19.57 -17.19 24.00
N GLU A 711 20.14 -16.02 23.69
CA GLU A 711 19.96 -14.78 24.45
C GLU A 711 18.50 -14.33 24.51
N LEU A 712 17.76 -14.56 23.42
CA LEU A 712 16.33 -14.24 23.33
C LEU A 712 15.42 -15.34 23.85
N GLY A 713 15.99 -16.52 24.19
CA GLY A 713 15.21 -17.72 24.49
C GLY A 713 14.31 -18.12 23.30
N LEU A 714 14.69 -17.78 22.08
CA LEU A 714 13.87 -17.90 20.90
C LEU A 714 14.22 -19.15 20.10
N THR A 715 13.21 -19.96 19.79
CA THR A 715 13.29 -21.03 18.77
C THR A 715 12.18 -20.78 17.76
N ALA A 716 12.52 -20.71 16.48
CA ALA A 716 11.54 -20.47 15.42
C ALA A 716 11.79 -21.42 14.26
N VAL A 717 10.72 -22.04 13.75
CA VAL A 717 10.79 -23.06 12.70
C VAL A 717 9.63 -22.89 11.72
N ASN A 718 9.96 -22.83 10.43
CA ASN A 718 9.01 -22.98 9.34
C ASN A 718 9.09 -24.43 8.83
N PHE A 719 8.00 -25.18 8.99
CA PHE A 719 7.80 -26.53 8.49
C PHE A 719 7.09 -26.44 7.13
N TRP A 720 7.80 -26.71 6.06
CA TRP A 720 7.23 -26.87 4.71
C TRP A 720 6.58 -28.25 4.53
N ALA A 721 7.09 -29.23 5.27
CA ALA A 721 6.58 -30.57 5.41
C ALA A 721 6.56 -30.98 6.90
N ALA A 722 5.79 -32.01 7.23
CA ALA A 722 5.82 -32.63 8.55
C ALA A 722 7.25 -33.05 8.94
N GLY A 723 7.62 -32.95 10.20
CA GLY A 723 8.96 -33.36 10.65
C GLY A 723 9.32 -32.89 12.04
N THR A 724 10.58 -33.06 12.38
CA THR A 724 11.17 -32.64 13.67
C THR A 724 12.42 -31.83 13.41
N VAL A 725 12.49 -30.67 14.04
CA VAL A 725 13.67 -29.80 14.06
C VAL A 725 14.06 -29.55 15.51
N ASP A 726 15.23 -29.99 15.91
CA ASP A 726 15.72 -29.97 17.32
C ASP A 726 14.64 -30.52 18.28
N LYS A 727 14.05 -29.67 19.10
CA LYS A 727 13.03 -30.03 20.09
C LYS A 727 11.59 -29.79 19.63
N VAL A 728 11.35 -29.45 18.38
CA VAL A 728 10.01 -29.10 17.87
C VAL A 728 9.60 -30.08 16.78
N THR A 729 8.44 -30.73 16.94
CA THR A 729 7.85 -31.62 15.94
C THR A 729 6.52 -31.04 15.48
N ALA A 730 6.27 -31.00 14.16
CA ALA A 730 4.98 -30.69 13.58
C ALA A 730 4.49 -31.84 12.69
N SER A 731 3.20 -32.18 12.79
CA SER A 731 2.59 -33.31 12.04
C SER A 731 2.18 -32.93 10.62
N ALA A 732 2.23 -31.64 10.28
CA ALA A 732 1.86 -31.06 8.98
C ALA A 732 2.63 -29.76 8.78
N PRO A 733 2.62 -29.17 7.55
CA PRO A 733 3.18 -27.83 7.32
C PRO A 733 2.65 -26.81 8.31
N ALA A 734 3.55 -26.03 8.91
CA ALA A 734 3.23 -25.03 9.94
C ALA A 734 4.38 -24.04 10.14
N SER A 735 4.10 -22.92 10.77
CA SER A 735 5.11 -22.04 11.35
C SER A 735 5.00 -22.04 12.86
N VAL A 736 6.12 -22.21 13.56
CA VAL A 736 6.17 -22.33 15.02
C VAL A 736 7.22 -21.37 15.56
N LEU A 737 6.84 -20.57 16.56
CA LEU A 737 7.72 -19.71 17.32
C LEU A 737 7.57 -20.01 18.82
N ILE A 738 8.67 -20.27 19.50
CA ILE A 738 8.70 -20.53 20.94
C ILE A 738 9.64 -19.51 21.57
N ARG A 739 9.14 -18.78 22.55
CA ARG A 739 9.92 -17.83 23.35
C ARG A 739 9.88 -18.24 24.82
N GLU A 740 11.01 -18.60 25.36
CA GLU A 740 11.20 -18.89 26.79
C GLU A 740 11.49 -17.59 27.53
N HIS A 741 10.78 -17.35 28.62
CA HIS A 741 10.92 -16.14 29.42
C HIS A 741 11.69 -16.40 30.70
N ARG A 742 12.39 -15.39 31.21
CA ARG A 742 13.18 -15.48 32.45
C ARG A 742 12.34 -15.77 33.70
N ASP A 743 11.04 -15.53 33.65
CA ASP A 743 10.08 -15.81 34.72
C ASP A 743 9.63 -17.27 34.81
N GLY A 744 10.25 -18.18 34.05
CA GLY A 744 9.90 -19.59 34.00
C GLY A 744 8.63 -19.89 33.19
N THR A 745 8.17 -18.94 32.38
CA THR A 745 7.08 -19.16 31.41
C THR A 745 7.63 -19.28 29.99
N ALA A 746 6.79 -19.73 29.07
CA ALA A 746 7.08 -19.66 27.65
C ALA A 746 5.82 -19.30 26.86
N THR A 747 6.04 -18.61 25.74
CA THR A 747 5.03 -18.36 24.72
C THR A 747 5.30 -19.29 23.54
N VAL A 748 4.30 -20.08 23.16
CA VAL A 748 4.32 -20.94 21.97
C VAL A 748 3.30 -20.37 21.00
N VAL A 749 3.74 -20.06 19.78
CA VAL A 749 2.86 -19.52 18.75
C VAL A 749 2.93 -20.42 17.51
N VAL A 750 1.77 -20.81 17.01
CA VAL A 750 1.64 -21.73 15.88
C VAL A 750 0.69 -21.13 14.85
N SER A 751 1.02 -21.25 13.58
CA SER A 751 0.11 -20.89 12.49
C SER A 751 0.15 -21.92 11.37
N ASP A 752 -0.89 -21.91 10.53
CA ASP A 752 -0.95 -22.61 9.24
C ASP A 752 -0.89 -21.60 8.10
N PRO A 753 0.29 -21.23 7.58
CA PRO A 753 0.41 -20.27 6.50
C PRO A 753 -0.19 -20.75 5.16
N ALA A 754 -0.30 -22.07 4.99
CA ALA A 754 -0.91 -22.68 3.79
C ALA A 754 -2.44 -22.63 3.82
N ARG A 755 -3.07 -22.43 5.01
CA ARG A 755 -4.52 -22.40 5.24
C ARG A 755 -5.24 -23.70 4.85
N ARG A 756 -4.59 -24.84 5.09
CA ARG A 756 -5.08 -26.18 4.69
C ARG A 756 -5.20 -27.16 5.84
N ALA A 757 -4.72 -26.78 7.02
CA ALA A 757 -4.68 -27.68 8.15
C ALA A 757 -6.07 -27.87 8.78
N VAL A 758 -6.73 -28.99 8.47
CA VAL A 758 -7.96 -29.43 9.15
C VAL A 758 -7.65 -30.06 10.52
N SER A 759 -6.40 -30.45 10.75
CA SER A 759 -5.85 -30.90 12.04
C SER A 759 -4.34 -30.71 12.02
N LEU A 760 -3.78 -30.22 13.12
CA LEU A 760 -2.33 -30.05 13.29
C LEU A 760 -1.94 -30.48 14.71
N GLN A 761 -0.85 -31.23 14.82
CA GLN A 761 -0.21 -31.49 16.12
C GLN A 761 1.17 -30.85 16.14
N VAL A 762 1.47 -30.14 17.23
CA VAL A 762 2.78 -29.58 17.50
C VAL A 762 3.26 -30.15 18.86
N THR A 763 4.46 -30.71 18.86
CA THR A 763 5.10 -31.22 20.11
C THR A 763 6.37 -30.42 20.36
N TRP A 764 6.47 -29.88 21.57
CA TRP A 764 7.71 -29.28 22.05
C TRP A 764 8.31 -30.23 23.10
N HIS A 765 9.45 -30.83 22.78
CA HIS A 765 10.19 -31.77 23.60
C HIS A 765 10.93 -31.06 24.75
N LYS A 766 10.16 -30.37 25.58
CA LYS A 766 10.60 -29.67 26.78
C LYS A 766 9.58 -29.87 27.91
N ARG A 767 10.06 -29.99 29.13
CA ARG A 767 9.20 -30.17 30.30
C ARG A 767 8.35 -28.92 30.51
N VAL A 768 7.05 -29.13 30.56
CA VAL A 768 6.02 -28.08 30.77
C VAL A 768 5.11 -28.57 31.88
N SER A 769 4.93 -27.76 32.94
CA SER A 769 4.11 -28.11 34.09
C SER A 769 2.64 -27.76 33.91
N GLN A 770 2.33 -26.66 33.19
CA GLN A 770 0.97 -26.16 33.07
C GLN A 770 0.77 -25.34 31.78
N VAL A 771 -0.41 -25.42 31.17
CA VAL A 771 -0.91 -24.47 30.18
C VAL A 771 -1.63 -23.34 30.91
N LEU A 772 -1.14 -22.11 30.75
CA LEU A 772 -1.70 -20.93 31.42
C LEU A 772 -2.84 -20.29 30.59
N SER A 773 -2.67 -20.26 29.25
CA SER A 773 -3.73 -19.79 28.33
C SER A 773 -3.57 -20.45 26.96
N ARG A 774 -4.69 -20.67 26.27
CA ARG A 774 -4.74 -21.19 24.89
C ARG A 774 -5.96 -20.67 24.15
N PRO A 775 -5.90 -20.50 22.82
CA PRO A 775 -7.06 -20.19 22.00
C PRO A 775 -7.97 -21.41 21.84
N ALA A 776 -9.22 -21.16 21.42
CA ALA A 776 -10.22 -22.22 21.19
C ALA A 776 -9.79 -23.23 20.12
N ALA A 777 -8.98 -22.80 19.14
CA ALA A 777 -8.43 -23.68 18.10
C ALA A 777 -7.55 -24.83 18.67
N VAL A 778 -6.99 -24.68 19.88
CA VAL A 778 -6.27 -25.77 20.58
C VAL A 778 -7.27 -26.68 21.28
N THR A 779 -7.64 -27.76 20.64
CA THR A 779 -8.65 -28.73 21.13
C THR A 779 -8.13 -29.61 22.26
N ALA A 780 -6.83 -29.97 22.24
CA ALA A 780 -6.19 -30.70 23.31
C ALA A 780 -4.76 -30.20 23.60
N ALA A 781 -4.37 -30.19 24.86
CA ALA A 781 -3.01 -29.88 25.29
C ALA A 781 -2.60 -30.85 26.41
N THR A 782 -1.45 -31.52 26.23
CA THR A 782 -0.87 -32.43 27.23
C THR A 782 0.48 -31.88 27.69
N THR A 783 0.68 -31.82 29.01
CA THR A 783 1.92 -31.34 29.64
C THR A 783 2.68 -32.52 30.28
N GLY A 784 3.89 -32.31 30.73
CA GLY A 784 4.77 -33.31 31.34
C GLY A 784 6.17 -33.20 30.78
N ALA A 785 6.80 -34.33 30.41
CA ALA A 785 8.15 -34.36 29.82
C ALA A 785 8.21 -33.62 28.48
N SER A 786 7.07 -33.45 27.79
CA SER A 786 6.89 -32.63 26.59
C SER A 786 5.54 -31.94 26.63
N LEU A 787 5.42 -30.81 25.90
CA LEU A 787 4.16 -30.17 25.58
C LEU A 787 3.66 -30.71 24.24
N LYS A 788 2.45 -31.27 24.21
CA LYS A 788 1.76 -31.68 22.97
C LYS A 788 0.51 -30.84 22.81
N LEU A 789 0.41 -30.15 21.69
CA LEU A 789 -0.73 -29.31 21.31
C LEU A 789 -1.43 -29.96 20.11
N THR A 790 -2.74 -30.14 20.20
CA THR A 790 -3.57 -30.56 19.08
C THR A 790 -4.49 -29.42 18.71
N PHE A 791 -4.43 -29.00 17.47
CA PHE A 791 -5.29 -27.98 16.88
C PHE A 791 -6.39 -28.66 16.06
N GLY A 792 -7.59 -28.12 16.12
CA GLY A 792 -8.67 -28.46 15.21
C GLY A 792 -8.46 -27.81 13.84
N ASP A 793 -9.56 -27.60 13.14
CA ASP A 793 -9.55 -26.93 11.83
C ASP A 793 -9.03 -25.49 11.93
N LEU A 794 -7.92 -25.21 11.25
CA LEU A 794 -7.28 -23.89 11.16
C LEU A 794 -7.58 -23.16 9.84
N THR A 795 -8.31 -23.77 8.91
CA THR A 795 -8.59 -23.19 7.60
C THR A 795 -9.31 -21.84 7.72
N GLY A 796 -10.26 -21.75 8.68
CA GLY A 796 -10.99 -20.51 8.99
C GLY A 796 -10.19 -19.46 9.79
N ALA A 797 -8.96 -19.80 10.25
CA ALA A 797 -8.08 -18.83 10.89
C ALA A 797 -7.29 -17.98 9.88
N PHE A 798 -7.38 -18.27 8.59
CA PHE A 798 -6.71 -17.53 7.49
C PHE A 798 -5.20 -17.32 7.69
N GLY A 799 -4.50 -18.26 8.38
CA GLY A 799 -3.07 -18.17 8.68
C GLY A 799 -2.75 -17.37 9.96
N ALA A 800 -3.73 -16.90 10.69
CA ALA A 800 -3.53 -16.14 11.93
C ALA A 800 -2.80 -16.95 13.01
N PRO A 801 -1.85 -16.33 13.77
CA PRO A 801 -1.10 -16.98 14.84
C PRO A 801 -2.01 -17.42 15.98
N GLN A 802 -1.80 -18.65 16.46
CA GLN A 802 -2.44 -19.22 17.64
C GLN A 802 -1.44 -19.16 18.80
N LYS A 803 -1.69 -18.28 19.77
CA LYS A 803 -0.76 -17.99 20.89
C LYS A 803 -1.14 -18.74 22.16
N ILE A 804 -0.21 -19.53 22.66
CA ILE A 804 -0.35 -20.35 23.86
C ILE A 804 0.68 -19.90 24.89
N LYS A 805 0.28 -19.68 26.13
CA LYS A 805 1.19 -19.40 27.24
C LYS A 805 1.28 -20.61 28.18
N VAL A 806 2.50 -20.98 28.54
CA VAL A 806 2.77 -22.16 29.39
C VAL A 806 3.73 -21.84 30.53
N LYS A 807 3.68 -22.66 31.60
CA LYS A 807 4.66 -22.64 32.67
C LYS A 807 5.63 -23.81 32.49
N LEU A 808 6.93 -23.53 32.51
CA LEU A 808 7.98 -24.53 32.41
C LEU A 808 8.02 -25.40 33.67
N GLY A 809 8.48 -26.65 33.54
CA GLY A 809 8.54 -27.60 34.60
C GLY A 809 9.95 -27.83 35.14
#